data_d0c60029ae0001814acedc7ff1664708
#
_entry.id   d0c60029ae0001814acedc7ff1664708
#
_cell.length_a   1.000
_cell.length_b   1.000
_cell.length_c   1.000
_cell.angle_alpha   90.00
_cell.angle_beta   90.00
_cell.angle_gamma   90.00
#
_symmetry.space_group_name_H-M   'P 1'
#
loop_
_entity.id
_entity.type
_entity.pdbx_description
1 polymer ?
#
loop_
_entity_poly.entity_id
_entity_poly.type
_entity_poly.pdbx_seq_one_letter_code
_entity_poly.pdbx_strand_id
1 'polypeptide(L)'
;MTRTAGLLLFVAAASLQSTATAQQTSPYVAAQRAESLRLAGRPWHAAETLLAAAAREPRLNATFVVEGAKAELYARRYDRARSLLVGQPWLEDYADGAALAVLAEAEGRLGLATQAAAHYAAARARVRGSRAALLAVREGLAWEAAGARDSAAAAYGAARAAGLPAIDAWVRLRQARVTRDTAVAFRLLADLPAPAAREAASARAQALLSAGDSVAALEALAQAGRSLDLARLALAHGDSSRARDALYGLMARAPETDDAAAAVGVALAALPPRTPPERVALARAMKGHGGAADARLEVERALRQGDSSAATLVLAGELFTTAGRYRDAERAYRSAAADPVLGALAIYRRARVLVRLGDAGASEALSGFAQSFPSDTAAPTALYMLGDMLGDRGDWAGAARWFGELIARYPADLRASLARFRLAAQALRDGLRDSAAALFRAEVVAGGPQRTTARFWLGKLTLLAGDTAGARATWLALVREDSIGYYGLRARREVDLPPLRIAAAPLPGPSPAVATWFGRVDTLLLAGLDTAAQAEVRAVLARAAQQDIDALLAWGDGLAARGFGPAAVRLGWQAALKSPNDSRVLRIIFPWPNRRAVEAEAAEFGVDPLLLVAIVRQESVFDAQALSPAGARGLAQLLPGTAALTARGLDVTFYPEWITVPDLNLHLGAAHLQELLQRFGGRVDAAAAAYNAGAAPVKRWLERPGADDPDEFIELIPYQETRGYVRAVLRNRELYHALYVAPTN
;
A
#
# COMPACT_ATOMS: atom_id res chain seq x y z
N MET A 1 -24.98 -11.30 12.89
CA MET A 1 -26.22 -11.67 12.17
C MET A 1 -27.42 -11.18 12.97
N THR A 2 -27.75 -9.89 12.94
CA THR A 2 -29.03 -9.35 13.45
C THR A 2 -29.00 -7.83 13.32
N ARG A 3 -28.96 -7.27 12.11
CA ARG A 3 -29.14 -5.83 11.82
C ARG A 3 -29.86 -5.53 10.50
N THR A 4 -30.45 -6.55 9.87
CA THR A 4 -31.21 -6.41 8.62
C THR A 4 -32.74 -6.35 8.83
N ALA A 5 -33.22 -6.46 10.06
CA ALA A 5 -34.65 -6.55 10.32
C ALA A 5 -35.38 -5.18 10.40
N GLY A 6 -34.68 -4.06 10.52
CA GLY A 6 -35.32 -2.74 10.72
C GLY A 6 -35.87 -2.09 9.45
N LEU A 7 -35.33 -2.37 8.29
CA LEU A 7 -35.79 -1.73 7.03
C LEU A 7 -36.87 -2.53 6.29
N LEU A 8 -36.98 -3.81 6.56
CA LEU A 8 -37.94 -4.69 5.86
C LEU A 8 -39.38 -4.65 6.42
N LEU A 9 -39.60 -4.12 7.62
CA LEU A 9 -40.91 -4.16 8.28
C LEU A 9 -41.85 -2.96 7.99
N PHE A 10 -41.34 -1.87 7.40
CA PHE A 10 -42.16 -0.69 7.12
C PHE A 10 -42.73 -0.59 5.70
N VAL A 11 -42.30 -1.45 4.78
CA VAL A 11 -42.76 -1.40 3.36
C VAL A 11 -43.80 -2.46 3.01
N ALA A 12 -44.13 -3.36 3.92
CA ALA A 12 -45.05 -4.49 3.65
C ALA A 12 -46.54 -4.15 3.63
N ALA A 13 -46.97 -2.89 3.76
CA ALA A 13 -48.39 -2.51 3.89
C ALA A 13 -48.96 -1.69 2.72
N ALA A 14 -48.39 -1.76 1.52
CA ALA A 14 -49.02 -1.09 0.36
C ALA A 14 -49.12 -2.03 -0.84
N SER A 15 -50.28 -2.74 -0.87
CA SER A 15 -51.04 -3.27 -2.03
C SER A 15 -50.29 -3.71 -3.28
N LEU A 16 -50.35 -5.01 -3.49
CA LEU A 16 -50.34 -5.72 -4.78
C LEU A 16 -51.36 -5.15 -5.75
N GLN A 17 -50.91 -4.50 -6.81
CA GLN A 17 -51.45 -4.51 -8.18
C GLN A 17 -50.85 -3.35 -8.99
N SER A 18 -49.84 -3.63 -9.78
CA SER A 18 -49.56 -2.88 -11.01
C SER A 18 -48.56 -3.64 -11.91
N THR A 19 -48.72 -3.47 -13.19
CA THR A 19 -48.05 -4.14 -14.31
C THR A 19 -46.53 -4.06 -14.28
N ALA A 20 -45.82 -4.95 -14.94
CA ALA A 20 -44.37 -5.15 -14.97
C ALA A 20 -43.53 -3.87 -15.17
N THR A 21 -44.06 -2.84 -15.81
CA THR A 21 -43.42 -1.52 -15.99
C THR A 21 -43.44 -0.64 -14.72
N ALA A 22 -44.42 -0.83 -13.83
CA ALA A 22 -44.53 -0.15 -12.56
C ALA A 22 -43.62 -0.77 -11.49
N GLN A 23 -43.23 -2.03 -11.61
CA GLN A 23 -42.30 -2.70 -10.68
C GLN A 23 -40.87 -2.13 -10.73
N GLN A 24 -40.42 -1.60 -11.88
CA GLN A 24 -39.08 -1.00 -12.00
C GLN A 24 -38.95 0.37 -11.31
N THR A 25 -40.05 0.98 -10.90
CA THR A 25 -40.07 2.33 -10.28
C THR A 25 -40.51 2.32 -8.83
N SER A 26 -40.78 1.17 -8.23
CA SER A 26 -41.21 1.07 -6.84
C SER A 26 -40.12 1.51 -5.88
N PRO A 27 -40.41 2.32 -4.83
CA PRO A 27 -39.48 2.69 -3.78
C PRO A 27 -38.81 1.49 -3.11
N TYR A 28 -39.52 0.39 -2.98
CA TYR A 28 -39.00 -0.87 -2.47
C TYR A 28 -37.88 -1.45 -3.36
N VAL A 29 -38.05 -1.43 -4.68
CA VAL A 29 -37.04 -1.88 -5.65
C VAL A 29 -35.81 -0.98 -5.60
N ALA A 30 -35.99 0.33 -5.50
CA ALA A 30 -34.88 1.27 -5.35
C ALA A 30 -34.09 1.03 -4.05
N ALA A 31 -34.77 0.81 -2.93
CA ALA A 31 -34.16 0.49 -1.65
C ALA A 31 -33.38 -0.85 -1.70
N GLN A 32 -33.97 -1.89 -2.27
CA GLN A 32 -33.33 -3.19 -2.46
C GLN A 32 -32.09 -3.08 -3.38
N ARG A 33 -32.19 -2.34 -4.47
CA ARG A 33 -31.08 -2.12 -5.40
C ARG A 33 -29.96 -1.35 -4.71
N ALA A 34 -30.27 -0.29 -3.97
CA ALA A 34 -29.27 0.48 -3.24
C ALA A 34 -28.59 -0.35 -2.15
N GLU A 35 -29.34 -1.16 -1.40
CA GLU A 35 -28.77 -2.08 -0.42
C GLU A 35 -27.89 -3.14 -1.08
N SER A 36 -28.30 -3.68 -2.22
CA SER A 36 -27.49 -4.61 -3.00
C SER A 36 -26.18 -3.95 -3.47
N LEU A 37 -26.24 -2.70 -3.94
CA LEU A 37 -25.07 -1.92 -4.34
C LEU A 37 -24.15 -1.64 -3.13
N ARG A 38 -24.72 -1.25 -1.98
CA ARG A 38 -23.97 -1.01 -0.75
C ARG A 38 -23.26 -2.29 -0.27
N LEU A 39 -23.95 -3.41 -0.27
CA LEU A 39 -23.39 -4.73 0.09
C LEU A 39 -22.36 -5.21 -0.92
N ALA A 40 -22.49 -4.78 -2.18
CA ALA A 40 -21.48 -5.01 -3.21
C ALA A 40 -20.24 -4.09 -3.10
N GLY A 41 -20.22 -3.13 -2.15
CA GLY A 41 -19.13 -2.17 -2.01
C GLY A 41 -19.16 -1.03 -3.02
N ARG A 42 -20.35 -0.72 -3.55
CA ARG A 42 -20.61 0.36 -4.53
C ARG A 42 -21.44 1.51 -3.93
N PRO A 43 -20.98 2.19 -2.86
CA PRO A 43 -21.76 3.22 -2.15
C PRO A 43 -22.07 4.44 -3.02
N TRP A 44 -21.19 4.81 -3.95
CA TRP A 44 -21.44 5.90 -4.90
C TRP A 44 -22.68 5.61 -5.77
N HIS A 45 -22.75 4.43 -6.38
CA HIS A 45 -23.93 3.99 -7.18
C HIS A 45 -25.19 3.83 -6.31
N ALA A 46 -25.05 3.41 -5.06
CA ALA A 46 -26.15 3.32 -4.11
C ALA A 46 -26.74 4.70 -3.81
N ALA A 47 -25.88 5.73 -3.61
CA ALA A 47 -26.31 7.10 -3.38
C ALA A 47 -27.14 7.64 -4.54
N GLU A 48 -26.64 7.51 -5.76
CA GLU A 48 -27.38 7.94 -6.98
C GLU A 48 -28.76 7.28 -7.08
N THR A 49 -28.83 5.96 -6.80
CA THR A 49 -30.09 5.22 -6.82
C THR A 49 -31.09 5.73 -5.79
N LEU A 50 -30.65 6.01 -4.56
CA LEU A 50 -31.50 6.50 -3.46
C LEU A 50 -31.97 7.94 -3.69
N LEU A 51 -31.09 8.81 -4.18
CA LEU A 51 -31.43 10.20 -4.44
C LEU A 51 -32.42 10.33 -5.62
N ALA A 52 -32.25 9.51 -6.65
CA ALA A 52 -33.23 9.42 -7.74
C ALA A 52 -34.62 8.93 -7.25
N ALA A 53 -34.64 8.01 -6.28
CA ALA A 53 -35.88 7.54 -5.66
C ALA A 53 -36.52 8.62 -4.75
N ALA A 54 -35.71 9.34 -3.97
CA ALA A 54 -36.16 10.45 -3.11
C ALA A 54 -36.87 11.55 -3.89
N ALA A 55 -36.40 11.85 -5.10
CA ALA A 55 -37.00 12.84 -5.98
C ALA A 55 -38.38 12.44 -6.51
N ARG A 56 -38.68 11.14 -6.57
CA ARG A 56 -39.92 10.59 -7.14
C ARG A 56 -41.01 10.25 -6.10
N GLU A 57 -40.57 10.05 -4.83
CA GLU A 57 -41.46 9.56 -3.79
C GLU A 57 -41.41 10.44 -2.53
N PRO A 58 -42.14 11.57 -2.50
CA PRO A 58 -42.11 12.54 -1.42
C PRO A 58 -42.41 11.98 -0.02
N ARG A 59 -43.25 10.92 0.08
CA ARG A 59 -43.64 10.31 1.38
C ARG A 59 -42.47 9.58 2.06
N LEU A 60 -41.52 9.05 1.28
CA LEU A 60 -40.35 8.32 1.75
C LEU A 60 -39.08 9.16 1.63
N ASN A 61 -39.20 10.42 1.28
CA ASN A 61 -38.09 11.33 1.02
C ASN A 61 -37.06 11.33 2.15
N ALA A 62 -37.49 11.50 3.41
CA ALA A 62 -36.57 11.53 4.56
C ALA A 62 -35.72 10.26 4.65
N THR A 63 -36.30 9.07 4.48
CA THR A 63 -35.59 7.79 4.52
C THR A 63 -34.58 7.68 3.38
N PHE A 64 -34.96 8.00 2.17
CA PHE A 64 -34.07 7.91 1.01
C PHE A 64 -32.96 8.97 1.07
N VAL A 65 -33.25 10.17 1.55
CA VAL A 65 -32.25 11.22 1.72
C VAL A 65 -31.21 10.85 2.80
N VAL A 66 -31.66 10.30 3.95
CA VAL A 66 -30.73 9.86 5.00
C VAL A 66 -29.85 8.69 4.53
N GLU A 67 -30.46 7.68 3.91
CA GLU A 67 -29.69 6.54 3.36
C GLU A 67 -28.77 6.99 2.21
N GLY A 68 -29.24 7.94 1.37
CA GLY A 68 -28.40 8.59 0.36
C GLY A 68 -27.21 9.33 0.96
N ALA A 69 -27.45 10.11 2.01
CA ALA A 69 -26.38 10.82 2.73
C ALA A 69 -25.38 9.87 3.40
N LYS A 70 -25.83 8.73 3.94
CA LYS A 70 -24.95 7.68 4.44
C LYS A 70 -24.09 7.10 3.31
N ALA A 71 -24.70 6.82 2.15
CA ALA A 71 -23.96 6.32 0.99
C ALA A 71 -22.95 7.35 0.49
N GLU A 72 -23.26 8.66 0.51
CA GLU A 72 -22.34 9.75 0.22
C GLU A 72 -21.17 9.81 1.24
N LEU A 73 -21.43 9.57 2.52
CA LEU A 73 -20.37 9.44 3.54
C LEU A 73 -19.41 8.29 3.22
N TYR A 74 -19.93 7.10 2.86
CA TYR A 74 -19.12 5.97 2.45
C TYR A 74 -18.32 6.26 1.18
N ALA A 75 -18.92 7.00 0.23
CA ALA A 75 -18.25 7.50 -0.96
C ALA A 75 -17.32 8.69 -0.70
N ARG A 76 -17.16 9.12 0.56
CA ARG A 76 -16.34 10.27 0.99
C ARG A 76 -16.72 11.62 0.37
N ARG A 77 -17.94 11.75 -0.13
CA ARG A 77 -18.49 13.00 -0.65
C ARG A 77 -19.20 13.77 0.47
N TYR A 78 -18.41 14.22 1.46
CA TYR A 78 -18.89 14.75 2.74
C TYR A 78 -19.69 16.04 2.58
N ASP A 79 -19.32 16.90 1.63
CA ASP A 79 -20.05 18.12 1.29
C ASP A 79 -21.45 17.81 0.76
N ARG A 80 -21.59 16.80 -0.11
CA ARG A 80 -22.89 16.32 -0.59
C ARG A 80 -23.71 15.71 0.54
N ALA A 81 -23.12 14.84 1.36
CA ALA A 81 -23.79 14.25 2.51
C ALA A 81 -24.36 15.33 3.43
N ARG A 82 -23.57 16.38 3.73
CA ARG A 82 -24.00 17.51 4.53
C ARG A 82 -25.13 18.30 3.86
N SER A 83 -24.98 18.65 2.59
CA SER A 83 -25.97 19.46 1.85
C SER A 83 -27.36 18.79 1.76
N LEU A 84 -27.41 17.47 1.74
CA LEU A 84 -28.64 16.70 1.73
C LEU A 84 -29.43 16.82 3.05
N LEU A 85 -28.75 17.02 4.17
CA LEU A 85 -29.34 16.96 5.52
C LEU A 85 -29.57 18.32 6.15
N VAL A 86 -28.74 19.32 5.85
CA VAL A 86 -28.86 20.66 6.43
C VAL A 86 -30.19 21.31 6.05
N GLY A 87 -30.91 21.84 7.07
CA GLY A 87 -32.16 22.54 6.86
C GLY A 87 -33.38 21.65 6.64
N GLN A 88 -33.25 20.33 6.74
CA GLN A 88 -34.38 19.43 6.64
C GLN A 88 -35.27 19.51 7.88
N PRO A 89 -36.61 19.71 7.73
CA PRO A 89 -37.50 19.95 8.89
C PRO A 89 -37.66 18.71 9.78
N TRP A 90 -37.37 17.53 9.28
CA TRP A 90 -37.45 16.24 9.99
C TRP A 90 -36.12 15.78 10.60
N LEU A 91 -35.05 16.53 10.41
CA LEU A 91 -33.67 16.12 10.75
C LEU A 91 -33.52 15.66 12.21
N GLU A 92 -34.12 16.44 13.15
CA GLU A 92 -33.98 16.17 14.58
C GLU A 92 -34.75 14.95 15.05
N ASP A 93 -35.90 14.69 14.46
CA ASP A 93 -36.84 13.66 14.93
C ASP A 93 -36.64 12.31 14.17
N TYR A 94 -35.84 12.32 13.13
CA TYR A 94 -35.64 11.11 12.32
C TYR A 94 -34.88 10.02 13.09
N ALA A 95 -35.57 8.87 13.30
CA ALA A 95 -34.98 7.62 13.81
C ALA A 95 -34.07 7.82 15.05
N ASP A 96 -34.58 8.44 16.07
CA ASP A 96 -33.88 8.71 17.34
C ASP A 96 -32.54 9.48 17.15
N GLY A 97 -32.54 10.47 16.26
CA GLY A 97 -31.34 11.27 15.97
C GLY A 97 -30.32 10.62 15.03
N ALA A 98 -30.73 9.57 14.28
CA ALA A 98 -29.82 8.93 13.34
C ALA A 98 -29.36 9.87 12.21
N ALA A 99 -30.25 10.76 11.73
CA ALA A 99 -29.90 11.77 10.74
C ALA A 99 -28.91 12.81 11.25
N LEU A 100 -29.07 13.23 12.52
CA LEU A 100 -28.11 14.13 13.20
C LEU A 100 -26.71 13.50 13.28
N ALA A 101 -26.62 12.20 13.57
CA ALA A 101 -25.33 11.52 13.63
C ALA A 101 -24.64 11.45 12.27
N VAL A 102 -25.42 11.28 11.17
CA VAL A 102 -24.90 11.32 9.80
C VAL A 102 -24.41 12.71 9.42
N LEU A 103 -25.19 13.74 9.77
CA LEU A 103 -24.80 15.14 9.57
C LEU A 103 -23.52 15.49 10.33
N ALA A 104 -23.45 15.11 11.61
CA ALA A 104 -22.28 15.34 12.46
C ALA A 104 -21.02 14.67 11.90
N GLU A 105 -21.15 13.46 11.35
CA GLU A 105 -20.01 12.79 10.72
C GLU A 105 -19.52 13.55 9.48
N ALA A 106 -20.44 14.00 8.61
CA ALA A 106 -20.09 14.81 7.44
C ALA A 106 -19.38 16.10 7.87
N GLU A 107 -19.91 16.81 8.87
CA GLU A 107 -19.33 18.05 9.40
C GLU A 107 -17.96 17.83 10.01
N GLY A 108 -17.78 16.76 10.80
CA GLY A 108 -16.47 16.41 11.36
C GLY A 108 -15.42 16.15 10.30
N ARG A 109 -15.79 15.46 9.20
CA ARG A 109 -14.89 15.20 8.05
C ARG A 109 -14.58 16.47 7.24
N LEU A 110 -15.46 17.47 7.27
CA LEU A 110 -15.26 18.79 6.65
C LEU A 110 -14.50 19.79 7.55
N GLY A 111 -14.12 19.40 8.77
CA GLY A 111 -13.44 20.28 9.72
C GLY A 111 -14.37 21.23 10.48
N LEU A 112 -15.69 21.09 10.36
CA LEU A 112 -16.70 21.86 11.06
C LEU A 112 -16.92 21.31 12.49
N ALA A 113 -15.85 21.24 13.27
CA ALA A 113 -15.75 20.48 14.50
C ALA A 113 -16.78 20.87 15.57
N THR A 114 -17.04 22.17 15.76
CA THR A 114 -18.02 22.64 16.75
C THR A 114 -19.45 22.25 16.39
N GLN A 115 -19.80 22.31 15.10
CA GLN A 115 -21.12 21.91 14.60
C GLN A 115 -21.32 20.41 14.74
N ALA A 116 -20.31 19.64 14.33
CA ALA A 116 -20.28 18.17 14.48
C ALA A 116 -20.49 17.76 15.95
N ALA A 117 -19.80 18.41 16.89
CA ALA A 117 -19.92 18.11 18.30
C ALA A 117 -21.36 18.42 18.85
N ALA A 118 -21.95 19.55 18.47
CA ALA A 118 -23.32 19.90 18.83
C ALA A 118 -24.33 18.86 18.27
N HIS A 119 -24.21 18.45 17.03
CA HIS A 119 -25.12 17.47 16.46
C HIS A 119 -24.90 16.05 17.03
N TYR A 120 -23.66 15.64 17.36
CA TYR A 120 -23.44 14.41 18.11
C TYR A 120 -24.04 14.44 19.50
N ALA A 121 -23.95 15.56 20.24
CA ALA A 121 -24.58 15.72 21.55
C ALA A 121 -26.09 15.61 21.44
N ALA A 122 -26.70 16.27 20.45
CA ALA A 122 -28.14 16.20 20.19
C ALA A 122 -28.60 14.77 19.81
N ALA A 123 -27.84 14.07 18.99
CA ALA A 123 -28.10 12.66 18.64
C ALA A 123 -27.97 11.74 19.86
N ARG A 124 -26.94 11.95 20.69
CA ARG A 124 -26.70 11.18 21.91
C ARG A 124 -27.84 11.30 22.92
N ALA A 125 -28.41 12.49 23.06
CA ALA A 125 -29.52 12.74 23.98
C ALA A 125 -30.78 11.91 23.68
N ARG A 126 -30.92 11.41 22.45
CA ARG A 126 -32.08 10.64 21.95
C ARG A 126 -31.91 9.12 22.09
N VAL A 127 -30.74 8.64 22.48
CA VAL A 127 -30.42 7.18 22.55
C VAL A 127 -29.83 6.84 23.92
N ARG A 128 -29.73 5.53 24.23
CA ARG A 128 -29.18 5.00 25.49
C ARG A 128 -28.18 3.85 25.22
N GLY A 129 -27.48 3.42 26.26
CA GLY A 129 -26.58 2.28 26.24
C GLY A 129 -25.39 2.46 25.30
N SER A 130 -24.94 1.41 24.67
CA SER A 130 -23.75 1.40 23.82
C SER A 130 -23.80 2.39 22.65
N ARG A 131 -25.01 2.65 22.12
CA ARG A 131 -25.21 3.64 21.06
C ARG A 131 -24.93 5.05 21.54
N ALA A 132 -25.43 5.42 22.74
CA ALA A 132 -25.13 6.70 23.38
C ALA A 132 -23.63 6.82 23.70
N ALA A 133 -23.01 5.73 24.17
CA ALA A 133 -21.58 5.70 24.45
C ALA A 133 -20.72 5.92 23.20
N LEU A 134 -21.05 5.30 22.07
CA LEU A 134 -20.34 5.52 20.79
C LEU A 134 -20.47 6.97 20.31
N LEU A 135 -21.68 7.54 20.39
CA LEU A 135 -21.91 8.95 20.04
C LEU A 135 -21.15 9.91 20.98
N ALA A 136 -21.05 9.57 22.28
CA ALA A 136 -20.26 10.35 23.22
C ALA A 136 -18.75 10.33 22.89
N VAL A 137 -18.20 9.21 22.40
CA VAL A 137 -16.80 9.19 21.92
C VAL A 137 -16.65 10.10 20.70
N ARG A 138 -17.55 10.03 19.72
CA ARG A 138 -17.52 10.88 18.52
C ARG A 138 -17.71 12.36 18.86
N GLU A 139 -18.59 12.68 19.80
CA GLU A 139 -18.76 14.04 20.37
C GLU A 139 -17.45 14.53 20.99
N GLY A 140 -16.80 13.67 21.82
CA GLY A 140 -15.51 13.98 22.42
C GLY A 140 -14.40 14.26 21.40
N LEU A 141 -14.33 13.47 20.33
CA LEU A 141 -13.39 13.69 19.23
C LEU A 141 -13.64 15.02 18.51
N ALA A 142 -14.90 15.36 18.29
CA ALA A 142 -15.28 16.62 17.66
C ALA A 142 -14.96 17.84 18.56
N TRP A 143 -15.22 17.77 19.87
CA TRP A 143 -14.81 18.80 20.83
C TRP A 143 -13.29 18.92 20.95
N GLU A 144 -12.57 17.79 20.92
CA GLU A 144 -11.08 17.77 20.89
C GLU A 144 -10.57 18.52 19.65
N ALA A 145 -11.14 18.25 18.49
CA ALA A 145 -10.81 18.93 17.23
C ALA A 145 -11.16 20.43 17.24
N ALA A 146 -12.23 20.82 17.96
CA ALA A 146 -12.63 22.21 18.18
C ALA A 146 -11.77 22.92 19.23
N GLY A 147 -10.85 22.23 19.93
CA GLY A 147 -10.05 22.79 21.02
C GLY A 147 -10.79 22.94 22.34
N ALA A 148 -12.04 22.51 22.47
CA ALA A 148 -12.89 22.62 23.64
C ALA A 148 -12.62 21.46 24.62
N ARG A 149 -11.47 21.51 25.32
CA ARG A 149 -10.96 20.43 26.17
C ARG A 149 -11.90 19.96 27.25
N ASP A 150 -12.55 20.89 27.96
CA ASP A 150 -13.46 20.54 29.07
C ASP A 150 -14.71 19.80 28.56
N SER A 151 -15.27 20.26 27.44
CA SER A 151 -16.37 19.58 26.76
C SER A 151 -15.97 18.20 26.24
N ALA A 152 -14.77 18.05 25.66
CA ALA A 152 -14.23 16.78 25.23
C ALA A 152 -14.06 15.82 26.43
N ALA A 153 -13.49 16.28 27.55
CA ALA A 153 -13.31 15.47 28.75
C ALA A 153 -14.64 14.98 29.33
N ALA A 154 -15.67 15.85 29.34
CA ALA A 154 -17.03 15.51 29.78
C ALA A 154 -17.68 14.47 28.85
N ALA A 155 -17.55 14.62 27.51
CA ALA A 155 -18.08 13.69 26.54
C ALA A 155 -17.43 12.30 26.67
N TYR A 156 -16.09 12.21 26.80
CA TYR A 156 -15.40 10.95 27.05
C TYR A 156 -15.79 10.33 28.42
N GLY A 157 -16.00 11.16 29.45
CA GLY A 157 -16.52 10.71 30.72
C GLY A 157 -17.91 10.07 30.58
N ALA A 158 -18.80 10.71 29.82
CA ALA A 158 -20.13 10.17 29.51
C ALA A 158 -20.08 8.87 28.75
N ALA A 159 -19.14 8.74 27.78
CA ALA A 159 -18.91 7.50 27.02
C ALA A 159 -18.55 6.34 27.95
N ARG A 160 -17.65 6.59 28.93
CA ARG A 160 -17.21 5.57 29.89
C ARG A 160 -18.33 5.19 30.86
N ALA A 161 -19.11 6.18 31.34
CA ALA A 161 -20.26 5.93 32.22
C ALA A 161 -21.36 5.11 31.53
N ALA A 162 -21.57 5.30 30.23
CA ALA A 162 -22.54 4.55 29.43
C ALA A 162 -22.05 3.13 29.04
N GLY A 163 -20.75 2.82 29.19
CA GLY A 163 -20.15 1.49 29.11
C GLY A 163 -19.72 1.06 27.70
N LEU A 164 -18.40 1.13 27.43
CA LEU A 164 -17.74 0.55 26.25
C LEU A 164 -16.49 -0.25 26.69
N PRO A 165 -16.65 -1.37 27.41
CA PRO A 165 -15.53 -2.07 28.03
C PRO A 165 -14.47 -2.52 27.02
N ALA A 166 -14.87 -2.86 25.81
CA ALA A 166 -13.95 -3.30 24.76
C ALA A 166 -12.90 -2.24 24.37
N ILE A 167 -13.23 -0.96 24.50
CA ILE A 167 -12.38 0.17 24.10
C ILE A 167 -12.11 1.17 25.23
N ASP A 168 -12.48 0.84 26.48
CA ASP A 168 -12.31 1.74 27.63
C ASP A 168 -10.89 2.28 27.76
N ALA A 169 -9.89 1.43 27.54
CA ALA A 169 -8.48 1.83 27.59
C ALA A 169 -8.16 2.98 26.61
N TRP A 170 -8.70 2.94 25.42
CA TRP A 170 -8.51 3.97 24.39
C TRP A 170 -9.31 5.25 24.72
N VAL A 171 -10.52 5.11 25.26
CA VAL A 171 -11.33 6.25 25.70
C VAL A 171 -10.67 6.94 26.91
N ARG A 172 -10.13 6.17 27.88
CA ARG A 172 -9.34 6.68 29.00
C ARG A 172 -8.14 7.48 28.53
N LEU A 173 -7.41 6.94 27.53
CA LEU A 173 -6.26 7.61 26.93
C LEU A 173 -6.64 8.97 26.31
N ARG A 174 -7.77 9.02 25.57
CA ARG A 174 -8.27 10.27 24.99
C ARG A 174 -8.71 11.26 26.06
N GLN A 175 -9.48 10.79 27.04
CA GLN A 175 -9.94 11.62 28.16
C GLN A 175 -8.74 12.23 28.92
N ALA A 176 -7.70 11.44 29.21
CA ALA A 176 -6.52 11.89 29.90
C ALA A 176 -5.79 13.02 29.15
N ARG A 177 -5.73 12.97 27.81
CA ARG A 177 -5.08 14.01 26.99
C ARG A 177 -5.73 15.38 27.08
N VAL A 178 -7.02 15.42 27.34
CA VAL A 178 -7.80 16.68 27.39
C VAL A 178 -8.13 17.13 28.82
N THR A 179 -7.93 16.28 29.81
CA THR A 179 -8.18 16.58 31.24
C THR A 179 -7.10 17.51 31.79
N ARG A 180 -7.53 18.61 32.48
CA ARG A 180 -6.61 19.57 33.08
C ARG A 180 -6.05 19.11 34.43
N ASP A 181 -6.83 18.33 35.19
CA ASP A 181 -6.40 17.77 36.47
C ASP A 181 -5.45 16.58 36.24
N THR A 182 -4.17 16.79 36.56
CA THR A 182 -3.12 15.77 36.39
C THR A 182 -3.36 14.53 37.23
N ALA A 183 -3.92 14.65 38.43
CA ALA A 183 -4.20 13.49 39.27
C ALA A 183 -5.30 12.62 38.65
N VAL A 184 -6.32 13.26 38.07
CA VAL A 184 -7.37 12.57 37.30
C VAL A 184 -6.76 11.95 36.03
N ALA A 185 -5.94 12.69 35.29
CA ALA A 185 -5.30 12.18 34.07
C ALA A 185 -4.42 10.96 34.37
N PHE A 186 -3.63 11.00 35.45
CA PHE A 186 -2.76 9.87 35.82
C PHE A 186 -3.55 8.65 36.27
N ARG A 187 -4.67 8.82 37.00
CA ARG A 187 -5.59 7.71 37.29
C ARG A 187 -6.15 7.08 36.01
N LEU A 188 -6.51 7.90 35.02
CA LEU A 188 -7.00 7.41 33.72
C LEU A 188 -5.93 6.62 32.94
N LEU A 189 -4.65 6.98 33.10
CA LEU A 189 -3.52 6.34 32.43
C LEU A 189 -2.91 5.17 33.21
N ALA A 190 -3.38 4.91 34.42
CA ALA A 190 -2.93 3.77 35.21
C ALA A 190 -3.40 2.44 34.58
N ASP A 191 -2.50 1.43 34.60
CA ASP A 191 -2.79 0.05 34.22
C ASP A 191 -3.47 -0.11 32.84
N LEU A 192 -3.07 0.70 31.87
CA LEU A 192 -3.55 0.55 30.50
C LEU A 192 -2.93 -0.72 29.87
N PRO A 193 -3.74 -1.57 29.22
CA PRO A 193 -3.20 -2.71 28.48
C PRO A 193 -2.47 -2.27 27.22
N ALA A 194 -1.52 -3.09 26.73
CA ALA A 194 -0.96 -2.89 25.41
C ALA A 194 -2.05 -3.13 24.33
N PRO A 195 -2.06 -2.36 23.22
CA PRO A 195 -1.08 -1.35 22.83
C PRO A 195 -1.33 0.06 23.40
N ALA A 196 -2.47 0.34 24.05
CA ALA A 196 -2.80 1.67 24.58
C ALA A 196 -1.73 2.21 25.56
N ALA A 197 -1.11 1.33 26.36
CA ALA A 197 -0.05 1.70 27.30
C ALA A 197 1.16 2.38 26.61
N ARG A 198 1.44 2.05 25.34
CA ARG A 198 2.55 2.66 24.58
C ARG A 198 2.30 4.15 24.29
N GLU A 199 1.05 4.54 24.22
CA GLU A 199 0.63 5.94 23.99
C GLU A 199 0.49 6.75 25.30
N ALA A 200 0.54 6.08 26.46
CA ALA A 200 0.33 6.69 27.77
C ALA A 200 1.37 7.77 28.10
N ALA A 201 2.61 7.61 27.63
CA ALA A 201 3.67 8.58 27.87
C ALA A 201 3.37 9.94 27.24
N SER A 202 2.93 9.97 25.98
CA SER A 202 2.52 11.22 25.33
C SER A 202 1.29 11.84 26.01
N ALA A 203 0.35 11.01 26.45
CA ALA A 203 -0.83 11.49 27.19
C ALA A 203 -0.46 12.06 28.58
N ARG A 204 0.50 11.44 29.29
CA ARG A 204 1.04 11.99 30.57
C ARG A 204 1.69 13.34 30.36
N ALA A 205 2.55 13.46 29.34
CA ALA A 205 3.16 14.73 29.01
C ALA A 205 2.12 15.82 28.72
N GLN A 206 1.08 15.48 27.96
CA GLN A 206 0.00 16.43 27.66
C GLN A 206 -0.80 16.84 28.92
N ALA A 207 -1.02 15.92 29.86
CA ALA A 207 -1.67 16.22 31.13
C ALA A 207 -0.81 17.12 32.02
N LEU A 208 0.48 16.85 32.11
CA LEU A 208 1.46 17.71 32.83
C LEU A 208 1.49 19.12 32.25
N LEU A 209 1.47 19.24 30.92
CA LEU A 209 1.35 20.53 30.24
C LEU A 209 0.08 21.27 30.60
N SER A 210 -1.02 20.56 30.61
CA SER A 210 -2.34 21.17 30.95
C SER A 210 -2.39 21.70 32.39
N ALA A 211 -1.53 21.13 33.25
CA ALA A 211 -1.33 21.56 34.62
C ALA A 211 -0.25 22.65 34.82
N GLY A 212 0.44 23.04 33.76
CA GLY A 212 1.53 23.99 33.78
C GLY A 212 2.91 23.43 34.15
N ASP A 213 3.02 22.09 34.34
CA ASP A 213 4.29 21.45 34.66
C ASP A 213 5.00 20.98 33.37
N SER A 214 5.60 21.95 32.68
CA SER A 214 6.31 21.70 31.43
C SER A 214 7.64 20.93 31.64
N VAL A 215 8.26 21.05 32.80
CA VAL A 215 9.51 20.35 33.10
C VAL A 215 9.28 18.85 33.21
N ALA A 216 8.33 18.44 34.03
CA ALA A 216 7.97 17.03 34.15
C ALA A 216 7.42 16.44 32.83
N ALA A 217 6.72 17.24 32.02
CA ALA A 217 6.26 16.82 30.70
C ALA A 217 7.43 16.53 29.74
N LEU A 218 8.46 17.39 29.69
CA LEU A 218 9.66 17.19 28.89
C LEU A 218 10.43 15.93 29.33
N GLU A 219 10.51 15.69 30.64
CA GLU A 219 11.16 14.48 31.17
C GLU A 219 10.39 13.21 30.81
N ALA A 220 9.07 13.22 30.94
CA ALA A 220 8.24 12.10 30.56
C ALA A 220 8.37 11.72 29.08
N LEU A 221 8.44 12.72 28.18
CA LEU A 221 8.66 12.50 26.75
C LEU A 221 10.08 11.97 26.44
N ALA A 222 11.09 12.50 27.14
CA ALA A 222 12.46 12.03 26.99
C ALA A 222 12.62 10.56 27.40
N GLN A 223 12.09 10.17 28.56
CA GLN A 223 12.10 8.79 29.07
C GLN A 223 11.36 7.83 28.15
N ALA A 224 10.29 8.29 27.51
CA ALA A 224 9.52 7.51 26.55
C ALA A 224 10.11 7.44 25.14
N GLY A 225 11.22 8.12 24.87
CA GLY A 225 11.84 8.18 23.54
C GLY A 225 11.01 8.96 22.48
N ARG A 226 10.07 9.81 22.92
CA ARG A 226 9.17 10.61 22.05
C ARG A 226 9.86 11.89 21.56
N SER A 227 10.93 11.73 20.78
CA SER A 227 11.82 12.83 20.40
C SER A 227 11.10 13.98 19.66
N LEU A 228 10.15 13.68 18.77
CA LEU A 228 9.42 14.73 18.04
C LEU A 228 8.49 15.52 18.97
N ASP A 229 7.76 14.83 19.85
CA ASP A 229 6.85 15.49 20.82
C ASP A 229 7.65 16.30 21.83
N LEU A 230 8.80 15.75 22.29
CA LEU A 230 9.77 16.44 23.15
C LEU A 230 10.24 17.75 22.49
N ALA A 231 10.62 17.69 21.24
CA ALA A 231 11.12 18.87 20.53
C ALA A 231 10.05 19.96 20.38
N ARG A 232 8.83 19.58 20.00
CA ARG A 232 7.71 20.53 19.88
C ARG A 232 7.40 21.20 21.20
N LEU A 233 7.42 20.44 22.28
CA LEU A 233 7.17 20.95 23.61
C LEU A 233 8.29 21.88 24.07
N ALA A 234 9.54 21.48 23.92
CA ALA A 234 10.70 22.31 24.28
C ALA A 234 10.69 23.65 23.54
N LEU A 235 10.33 23.65 22.23
CA LEU A 235 10.12 24.88 21.45
C LEU A 235 9.05 25.78 22.03
N ALA A 236 7.90 25.21 22.39
CA ALA A 236 6.79 25.97 22.97
C ALA A 236 7.16 26.65 24.30
N HIS A 237 8.14 26.12 25.01
CA HIS A 237 8.68 26.67 26.28
C HIS A 237 10.01 27.43 26.12
N GLY A 238 10.44 27.71 24.89
CA GLY A 238 11.65 28.49 24.61
C GLY A 238 12.98 27.74 24.80
N ASP A 239 12.93 26.43 25.12
CA ASP A 239 14.14 25.60 25.24
C ASP A 239 14.57 25.10 23.84
N SER A 240 15.15 26.02 23.09
CA SER A 240 15.63 25.75 21.73
C SER A 240 16.80 24.75 21.69
N SER A 241 17.58 24.62 22.74
CA SER A 241 18.71 23.68 22.80
C SER A 241 18.17 22.25 22.87
N ARG A 242 17.33 21.95 23.83
CA ARG A 242 16.74 20.63 24.00
C ARG A 242 15.89 20.21 22.81
N ALA A 243 15.16 21.15 22.20
CA ALA A 243 14.41 20.91 20.98
C ALA A 243 15.34 20.52 19.82
N ARG A 244 16.45 21.22 19.66
CA ARG A 244 17.45 20.95 18.62
C ARG A 244 18.06 19.56 18.77
N ASP A 245 18.51 19.22 19.96
CA ASP A 245 19.10 17.92 20.26
C ASP A 245 18.11 16.78 19.97
N ALA A 246 16.85 16.96 20.34
CA ALA A 246 15.80 15.98 20.08
C ALA A 246 15.51 15.79 18.59
N LEU A 247 15.37 16.88 17.81
CA LEU A 247 15.08 16.86 16.37
C LEU A 247 16.25 16.26 15.58
N TYR A 248 17.43 16.84 15.73
CA TYR A 248 18.59 16.40 14.95
C TYR A 248 19.08 15.02 15.38
N GLY A 249 18.97 14.69 16.67
CA GLY A 249 19.21 13.35 17.16
C GLY A 249 18.25 12.31 16.59
N LEU A 250 16.96 12.63 16.44
CA LEU A 250 15.98 11.78 15.77
C LEU A 250 16.33 11.55 14.29
N MET A 251 16.55 12.63 13.53
CA MET A 251 16.91 12.57 12.11
C MET A 251 18.23 11.84 11.86
N ALA A 252 19.20 11.92 12.78
CA ALA A 252 20.47 11.21 12.68
C ALA A 252 20.31 9.69 12.92
N ARG A 253 19.50 9.29 13.92
CA ARG A 253 19.35 7.88 14.32
C ARG A 253 18.35 7.11 13.48
N ALA A 254 17.30 7.75 13.03
CA ALA A 254 16.17 7.09 12.36
C ALA A 254 15.60 7.94 11.20
N PRO A 255 16.42 8.27 10.18
CA PRO A 255 16.07 9.21 9.11
C PRO A 255 14.88 8.78 8.24
N GLU A 256 14.58 7.47 8.19
CA GLU A 256 13.54 6.89 7.34
C GLU A 256 12.14 6.84 8.02
N THR A 257 12.01 7.35 9.25
CA THR A 257 10.74 7.28 9.99
C THR A 257 9.84 8.47 9.69
N ASP A 258 8.52 8.27 9.80
CA ASP A 258 7.53 9.33 9.65
C ASP A 258 7.77 10.48 10.66
N ASP A 259 8.23 10.15 11.87
CA ASP A 259 8.60 11.15 12.86
C ASP A 259 9.80 12.00 12.40
N ALA A 260 10.77 11.41 11.70
CA ALA A 260 11.89 12.15 11.12
C ALA A 260 11.42 13.05 9.96
N ALA A 261 10.49 12.58 9.12
CA ALA A 261 9.85 13.41 8.09
C ALA A 261 9.16 14.64 8.69
N ALA A 262 8.38 14.43 9.74
CA ALA A 262 7.71 15.53 10.46
C ALA A 262 8.74 16.46 11.16
N ALA A 263 9.84 15.91 11.67
CA ALA A 263 10.94 16.68 12.30
C ALA A 263 11.62 17.63 11.29
N VAL A 264 11.73 17.24 10.02
CA VAL A 264 12.24 18.12 8.93
C VAL A 264 11.45 19.42 8.88
N GLY A 265 10.10 19.34 8.84
CA GLY A 265 9.25 20.53 8.79
C GLY A 265 9.43 21.44 10.01
N VAL A 266 9.52 20.87 11.21
CA VAL A 266 9.75 21.62 12.45
C VAL A 266 11.15 22.27 12.45
N ALA A 267 12.16 21.54 12.02
CA ALA A 267 13.55 22.05 11.98
C ALA A 267 13.67 23.24 11.02
N LEU A 268 13.11 23.13 9.83
CA LEU A 268 13.16 24.21 8.82
C LEU A 268 12.41 25.47 9.28
N ALA A 269 11.25 25.29 9.94
CA ALA A 269 10.41 26.41 10.36
C ALA A 269 10.99 27.15 11.59
N ALA A 270 11.53 26.43 12.58
CA ALA A 270 11.85 26.99 13.89
C ALA A 270 13.34 26.91 14.27
N LEU A 271 14.04 25.89 13.81
CA LEU A 271 15.44 25.60 14.24
C LEU A 271 16.32 25.20 13.05
N PRO A 272 16.57 26.08 12.08
CA PRO A 272 17.40 25.74 10.92
C PRO A 272 18.78 25.21 11.34
N PRO A 273 19.40 24.30 10.58
CA PRO A 273 20.66 23.67 10.94
C PRO A 273 21.80 24.69 11.01
N ARG A 274 22.65 24.60 12.05
CA ARG A 274 23.79 25.48 12.29
C ARG A 274 25.11 24.80 11.98
N THR A 275 25.23 23.54 12.34
CA THR A 275 26.47 22.76 12.24
C THR A 275 26.44 21.77 11.09
N PRO A 276 27.58 21.32 10.57
CA PRO A 276 27.62 20.28 9.53
C PRO A 276 26.91 18.99 9.92
N PRO A 277 27.05 18.42 11.13
CA PRO A 277 26.31 17.22 11.54
C PRO A 277 24.79 17.40 11.49
N GLU A 278 24.27 18.58 11.89
CA GLU A 278 22.84 18.87 11.80
C GLU A 278 22.37 18.92 10.34
N ARG A 279 23.16 19.53 9.44
CA ARG A 279 22.85 19.58 8.01
C ARG A 279 22.80 18.18 7.40
N VAL A 280 23.75 17.33 7.77
CA VAL A 280 23.82 15.94 7.30
C VAL A 280 22.64 15.12 7.82
N ALA A 281 22.27 15.29 9.08
CA ALA A 281 21.09 14.62 9.66
C ALA A 281 19.82 15.04 8.96
N LEU A 282 19.63 16.35 8.74
CA LEU A 282 18.51 16.92 7.99
C LEU A 282 18.47 16.38 6.55
N ALA A 283 19.60 16.38 5.85
CA ALA A 283 19.70 15.89 4.48
C ALA A 283 19.37 14.39 4.36
N ARG A 284 19.79 13.56 5.33
CA ARG A 284 19.43 12.14 5.36
C ARG A 284 17.92 11.93 5.50
N ALA A 285 17.29 12.65 6.42
CA ALA A 285 15.85 12.59 6.61
C ALA A 285 15.08 13.09 5.35
N MET A 286 15.48 14.23 4.77
CA MET A 286 14.90 14.72 3.52
C MET A 286 15.01 13.71 2.37
N LYS A 287 16.20 13.11 2.20
CA LYS A 287 16.44 12.10 1.16
C LYS A 287 15.51 10.89 1.33
N GLY A 288 15.35 10.40 2.57
CA GLY A 288 14.48 9.25 2.89
C GLY A 288 13.01 9.48 2.53
N HIS A 289 12.58 10.74 2.46
CA HIS A 289 11.19 11.14 2.20
C HIS A 289 11.00 11.90 0.88
N GLY A 290 11.86 11.65 -0.12
CA GLY A 290 11.69 12.19 -1.48
C GLY A 290 12.23 13.60 -1.71
N GLY A 291 12.75 14.29 -0.68
CA GLY A 291 13.32 15.64 -0.75
C GLY A 291 14.78 15.68 -1.21
N ALA A 292 15.18 14.90 -2.22
CA ALA A 292 16.58 14.78 -2.65
C ALA A 292 17.21 16.10 -3.11
N ALA A 293 16.43 17.01 -3.71
CA ALA A 293 16.92 18.30 -4.17
C ALA A 293 17.35 19.20 -2.99
N ASP A 294 16.51 19.31 -1.97
CA ASP A 294 16.78 20.09 -0.78
C ASP A 294 17.86 19.45 0.09
N ALA A 295 17.84 18.12 0.21
CA ALA A 295 18.91 17.35 0.87
C ALA A 295 20.27 17.66 0.26
N ARG A 296 20.36 17.76 -1.07
CA ARG A 296 21.61 18.14 -1.77
C ARG A 296 22.11 19.51 -1.35
N LEU A 297 21.21 20.50 -1.26
CA LEU A 297 21.60 21.85 -0.84
C LEU A 297 22.17 21.88 0.58
N GLU A 298 21.58 21.10 1.50
CA GLU A 298 22.09 21.01 2.87
C GLU A 298 23.45 20.31 2.94
N VAL A 299 23.68 19.25 2.17
CA VAL A 299 24.99 18.60 2.10
C VAL A 299 26.04 19.53 1.46
N GLU A 300 25.71 20.27 0.42
CA GLU A 300 26.62 21.27 -0.16
C GLU A 300 26.99 22.37 0.86
N ARG A 301 26.07 22.77 1.73
CA ARG A 301 26.34 23.71 2.81
C ARG A 301 27.27 23.10 3.88
N ALA A 302 27.05 21.80 4.22
CA ALA A 302 27.95 21.10 5.15
C ALA A 302 29.38 21.02 4.62
N LEU A 303 29.53 20.68 3.34
CA LEU A 303 30.87 20.66 2.67
C LEU A 303 31.51 22.05 2.66
N ARG A 304 30.76 23.13 2.40
CA ARG A 304 31.28 24.51 2.47
C ARG A 304 31.69 24.93 3.89
N GLN A 305 31.11 24.32 4.91
CA GLN A 305 31.49 24.51 6.32
C GLN A 305 32.68 23.65 6.74
N GLY A 306 33.30 22.92 5.80
CA GLY A 306 34.52 22.16 6.04
C GLY A 306 34.29 20.68 6.43
N ASP A 307 33.08 20.16 6.37
CA ASP A 307 32.84 18.73 6.62
C ASP A 307 33.32 17.90 5.43
N SER A 308 34.47 17.29 5.60
CA SER A 308 35.09 16.39 4.62
C SER A 308 35.06 14.93 5.06
N SER A 309 34.18 14.57 6.01
CA SER A 309 34.01 13.18 6.44
C SER A 309 33.56 12.28 5.29
N ALA A 310 34.04 11.05 5.25
CA ALA A 310 33.69 10.08 4.23
C ALA A 310 32.17 9.87 4.16
N ALA A 311 31.48 9.87 5.29
CA ALA A 311 30.03 9.73 5.37
C ALA A 311 29.27 10.88 4.67
N THR A 312 29.75 12.12 4.83
CA THR A 312 29.18 13.30 4.14
C THR A 312 29.52 13.30 2.67
N LEU A 313 30.77 12.94 2.31
CA LEU A 313 31.19 12.83 0.91
C LEU A 313 30.43 11.75 0.14
N VAL A 314 30.19 10.58 0.76
CA VAL A 314 29.38 9.51 0.16
C VAL A 314 27.93 9.96 -0.04
N LEU A 315 27.32 10.60 0.96
CA LEU A 315 25.97 11.17 0.84
C LEU A 315 25.90 12.24 -0.26
N ALA A 316 26.90 13.11 -0.35
CA ALA A 316 27.02 14.12 -1.41
C ALA A 316 27.08 13.47 -2.78
N GLY A 317 27.91 12.46 -2.95
CA GLY A 317 28.01 11.68 -4.19
C GLY A 317 26.69 11.03 -4.61
N GLU A 318 25.92 10.49 -3.65
CA GLU A 318 24.59 9.95 -3.90
C GLU A 318 23.61 11.02 -4.42
N LEU A 319 23.55 12.14 -3.72
CA LEU A 319 22.64 13.24 -4.06
C LEU A 319 23.03 13.94 -5.37
N PHE A 320 24.32 14.09 -5.66
CA PHE A 320 24.81 14.56 -6.94
C PHE A 320 24.47 13.59 -8.07
N THR A 321 24.59 12.27 -7.82
CA THR A 321 24.20 11.24 -8.80
C THR A 321 22.70 11.30 -9.11
N THR A 322 21.87 11.46 -8.10
CA THR A 322 20.41 11.62 -8.25
C THR A 322 20.07 12.90 -9.03
N ALA A 323 20.83 13.96 -8.86
CA ALA A 323 20.67 15.23 -9.56
C ALA A 323 21.29 15.26 -10.98
N GLY A 324 21.88 14.15 -11.47
CA GLY A 324 22.57 14.09 -12.77
C GLY A 324 23.92 14.82 -12.78
N ARG A 325 24.40 15.33 -11.63
CA ARG A 325 25.67 16.04 -11.51
C ARG A 325 26.83 15.05 -11.34
N TYR A 326 27.04 14.21 -12.35
CA TYR A 326 27.96 13.06 -12.28
C TYR A 326 29.44 13.45 -12.04
N ARG A 327 29.91 14.58 -12.55
CA ARG A 327 31.28 15.05 -12.30
C ARG A 327 31.50 15.43 -10.83
N ASP A 328 30.49 16.03 -10.19
CA ASP A 328 30.55 16.39 -8.77
C ASP A 328 30.48 15.13 -7.90
N ALA A 329 29.62 14.18 -8.28
CA ALA A 329 29.52 12.87 -7.62
C ALA A 329 30.86 12.12 -7.69
N GLU A 330 31.52 12.09 -8.85
CA GLU A 330 32.80 11.46 -9.04
C GLU A 330 33.86 12.04 -8.12
N ARG A 331 33.94 13.41 -8.02
CA ARG A 331 34.88 14.06 -7.11
C ARG A 331 34.60 13.70 -5.65
N ALA A 332 33.36 13.73 -5.21
CA ALA A 332 32.97 13.40 -3.85
C ALA A 332 33.35 11.95 -3.49
N TYR A 333 33.05 10.98 -4.36
CA TYR A 333 33.42 9.59 -4.13
C TYR A 333 34.95 9.37 -4.17
N ARG A 334 35.69 10.06 -5.03
CA ARG A 334 37.14 10.00 -5.08
C ARG A 334 37.77 10.46 -3.76
N SER A 335 37.25 11.54 -3.19
CA SER A 335 37.70 12.04 -1.91
C SER A 335 37.41 11.10 -0.74
N ALA A 336 36.32 10.31 -0.82
CA ALA A 336 35.97 9.33 0.21
C ALA A 336 36.69 7.96 0.06
N ALA A 337 37.41 7.74 -1.05
CA ALA A 337 37.97 6.42 -1.41
C ALA A 337 39.01 5.87 -0.44
N ALA A 338 39.72 6.73 0.30
CA ALA A 338 40.75 6.33 1.27
C ALA A 338 40.19 5.93 2.64
N ASP A 339 38.89 6.09 2.89
CA ASP A 339 38.29 5.78 4.19
C ASP A 339 38.25 4.24 4.41
N PRO A 340 38.67 3.77 5.59
CA PRO A 340 38.78 2.33 5.85
C PRO A 340 37.44 1.61 5.91
N VAL A 341 36.33 2.32 6.16
CA VAL A 341 34.97 1.76 6.29
C VAL A 341 34.14 1.98 5.02
N LEU A 342 34.18 3.19 4.51
CA LEU A 342 33.33 3.60 3.36
C LEU A 342 34.11 3.62 2.03
N GLY A 343 35.40 3.39 2.03
CA GLY A 343 36.26 3.50 0.84
C GLY A 343 35.85 2.52 -0.26
N ALA A 344 35.63 1.26 0.05
CA ALA A 344 35.16 0.28 -0.94
C ALA A 344 33.82 0.71 -1.58
N LEU A 345 32.87 1.17 -0.77
CA LEU A 345 31.59 1.70 -1.26
C LEU A 345 31.80 2.92 -2.16
N ALA A 346 32.66 3.84 -1.77
CA ALA A 346 32.97 5.05 -2.54
C ALA A 346 33.64 4.72 -3.87
N ILE A 347 34.61 3.79 -3.91
CA ILE A 347 35.27 3.30 -5.14
C ILE A 347 34.24 2.66 -6.08
N TYR A 348 33.39 1.79 -5.55
CA TYR A 348 32.34 1.16 -6.35
C TYR A 348 31.35 2.18 -6.95
N ARG A 349 30.87 3.12 -6.11
CA ARG A 349 29.94 4.16 -6.56
C ARG A 349 30.58 5.11 -7.57
N ARG A 350 31.88 5.44 -7.38
CA ARG A 350 32.66 6.20 -8.36
C ARG A 350 32.69 5.47 -9.70
N ALA A 351 33.00 4.17 -9.72
CA ALA A 351 33.02 3.37 -10.96
C ALA A 351 31.66 3.42 -11.68
N ARG A 352 30.56 3.31 -10.95
CA ARG A 352 29.21 3.47 -11.52
C ARG A 352 28.93 4.85 -12.11
N VAL A 353 29.46 5.89 -11.49
CA VAL A 353 29.33 7.26 -12.02
C VAL A 353 30.17 7.45 -13.29
N LEU A 354 31.34 6.84 -13.38
CA LEU A 354 32.15 6.84 -14.60
C LEU A 354 31.41 6.18 -15.77
N VAL A 355 30.66 5.09 -15.52
CA VAL A 355 29.77 4.48 -16.54
C VAL A 355 28.70 5.48 -17.00
N ARG A 356 28.09 6.23 -16.08
CA ARG A 356 27.09 7.25 -16.43
C ARG A 356 27.67 8.42 -17.22
N LEU A 357 28.90 8.75 -16.99
CA LEU A 357 29.65 9.78 -17.74
C LEU A 357 30.10 9.29 -19.12
N GLY A 358 30.05 7.99 -19.40
CA GLY A 358 30.66 7.43 -20.60
C GLY A 358 32.19 7.51 -20.58
N ASP A 359 32.79 7.59 -19.40
CA ASP A 359 34.23 7.76 -19.21
C ASP A 359 35.00 6.52 -19.67
N ALA A 360 36.11 6.71 -20.36
CA ALA A 360 36.94 5.62 -20.87
C ALA A 360 37.53 4.74 -19.74
N GLY A 361 37.78 5.30 -18.56
CA GLY A 361 38.27 4.59 -17.39
C GLY A 361 37.21 3.80 -16.62
N ALA A 362 35.94 3.81 -17.05
CA ALA A 362 34.86 3.12 -16.37
C ALA A 362 35.09 1.61 -16.26
N SER A 363 35.60 0.99 -17.35
CA SER A 363 35.88 -0.45 -17.38
C SER A 363 36.99 -0.84 -16.42
N GLU A 364 38.07 -0.05 -16.37
CA GLU A 364 39.19 -0.25 -15.45
C GLU A 364 38.76 -0.07 -13.99
N ALA A 365 37.94 0.95 -13.71
CA ALA A 365 37.42 1.22 -12.36
C ALA A 365 36.53 0.06 -11.85
N LEU A 366 35.67 -0.50 -12.70
CA LEU A 366 34.80 -1.63 -12.33
C LEU A 366 35.61 -2.92 -12.14
N SER A 367 36.51 -3.24 -13.07
CA SER A 367 37.36 -4.44 -12.97
C SER A 367 38.33 -4.36 -11.79
N GLY A 368 38.95 -3.20 -11.58
CA GLY A 368 39.83 -2.95 -10.43
C GLY A 368 39.09 -3.09 -9.09
N PHE A 369 37.85 -2.62 -9.01
CA PHE A 369 37.02 -2.83 -7.81
C PHE A 369 36.75 -4.33 -7.57
N ALA A 370 36.31 -5.07 -8.57
CA ALA A 370 36.01 -6.51 -8.45
C ALA A 370 37.24 -7.37 -8.11
N GLN A 371 38.45 -6.91 -8.51
CA GLN A 371 39.73 -7.54 -8.17
C GLN A 371 40.18 -7.20 -6.74
N SER A 372 40.08 -5.94 -6.36
CA SER A 372 40.52 -5.46 -5.05
C SER A 372 39.60 -5.88 -3.90
N PHE A 373 38.29 -6.02 -4.18
CA PHE A 373 37.26 -6.33 -3.20
C PHE A 373 36.41 -7.56 -3.61
N PRO A 374 37.03 -8.74 -3.84
CA PRO A 374 36.30 -9.91 -4.39
C PRO A 374 35.23 -10.48 -3.46
N SER A 375 35.31 -10.20 -2.15
CA SER A 375 34.31 -10.62 -1.17
C SER A 375 33.23 -9.56 -0.90
N ASP A 376 33.33 -8.39 -1.53
CA ASP A 376 32.31 -7.36 -1.40
C ASP A 376 31.03 -7.76 -2.16
N THR A 377 29.87 -7.50 -1.58
CA THR A 377 28.57 -7.81 -2.18
C THR A 377 28.32 -7.07 -3.50
N ALA A 378 29.06 -6.00 -3.77
CA ALA A 378 29.00 -5.26 -5.04
C ALA A 378 29.90 -5.82 -6.14
N ALA A 379 30.87 -6.72 -5.83
CA ALA A 379 31.80 -7.27 -6.81
C ALA A 379 31.07 -8.03 -7.97
N PRO A 380 30.07 -8.89 -7.72
CA PRO A 380 29.29 -9.50 -8.79
C PRO A 380 28.57 -8.45 -9.64
N THR A 381 28.09 -7.36 -9.03
CA THR A 381 27.42 -6.28 -9.76
C THR A 381 28.40 -5.51 -10.65
N ALA A 382 29.63 -5.28 -10.21
CA ALA A 382 30.66 -4.63 -11.01
C ALA A 382 31.01 -5.44 -12.26
N LEU A 383 31.20 -6.76 -12.11
CA LEU A 383 31.43 -7.66 -13.25
C LEU A 383 30.25 -7.74 -14.23
N TYR A 384 29.02 -7.77 -13.68
CA TYR A 384 27.81 -7.72 -14.49
C TYR A 384 27.75 -6.44 -15.33
N MET A 385 28.01 -5.27 -14.69
CA MET A 385 28.01 -3.99 -15.39
C MET A 385 29.06 -3.90 -16.51
N LEU A 386 30.22 -4.51 -16.32
CA LEU A 386 31.24 -4.63 -17.38
C LEU A 386 30.70 -5.37 -18.60
N GLY A 387 30.17 -6.56 -18.37
CA GLY A 387 29.59 -7.36 -19.45
C GLY A 387 28.41 -6.66 -20.12
N ASP A 388 27.51 -6.05 -19.34
CA ASP A 388 26.32 -5.37 -19.83
C ASP A 388 26.68 -4.15 -20.69
N MET A 389 27.62 -3.32 -20.22
CA MET A 389 28.12 -2.13 -20.94
C MET A 389 28.78 -2.49 -22.27
N LEU A 390 29.53 -3.59 -22.34
CA LEU A 390 30.18 -4.06 -23.59
C LEU A 390 29.13 -4.63 -24.55
N GLY A 391 28.19 -5.43 -24.04
CA GLY A 391 27.07 -5.95 -24.80
C GLY A 391 26.19 -4.87 -25.42
N ASP A 392 25.92 -3.80 -24.68
CA ASP A 392 25.14 -2.66 -25.16
C ASP A 392 25.87 -1.86 -26.27
N ARG A 393 27.20 -1.92 -26.31
CA ARG A 393 28.05 -1.38 -27.40
C ARG A 393 28.25 -2.34 -28.56
N GLY A 394 27.66 -3.54 -28.49
CA GLY A 394 27.82 -4.59 -29.52
C GLY A 394 29.08 -5.45 -29.37
N ASP A 395 29.94 -5.17 -28.39
CA ASP A 395 31.11 -6.02 -28.09
C ASP A 395 30.69 -7.24 -27.26
N TRP A 396 30.05 -8.19 -27.90
CA TRP A 396 29.61 -9.43 -27.26
C TRP A 396 30.75 -10.40 -26.92
N ALA A 397 31.89 -10.30 -27.55
CA ALA A 397 33.08 -11.08 -27.19
C ALA A 397 33.63 -10.60 -25.83
N GLY A 398 33.80 -9.29 -25.65
CA GLY A 398 34.17 -8.68 -24.38
C GLY A 398 33.13 -8.92 -23.30
N ALA A 399 31.85 -8.81 -23.64
CA ALA A 399 30.76 -9.11 -22.71
C ALA A 399 30.79 -10.55 -22.21
N ALA A 400 30.98 -11.53 -23.13
CA ALA A 400 31.04 -12.94 -22.77
C ALA A 400 32.22 -13.26 -21.83
N ARG A 401 33.34 -12.58 -21.97
CA ARG A 401 34.50 -12.72 -21.08
C ARG A 401 34.15 -12.34 -19.66
N TRP A 402 33.56 -11.14 -19.44
CA TRP A 402 33.23 -10.64 -18.09
C TRP A 402 32.04 -11.38 -17.47
N PHE A 403 31.03 -11.74 -18.26
CA PHE A 403 29.96 -12.60 -17.81
C PHE A 403 30.45 -14.00 -17.46
N GLY A 404 31.42 -14.54 -18.20
CA GLY A 404 32.06 -15.83 -17.89
C GLY A 404 32.81 -15.79 -16.57
N GLU A 405 33.58 -14.72 -16.31
CA GLU A 405 34.27 -14.52 -15.04
C GLU A 405 33.28 -14.40 -13.88
N LEU A 406 32.21 -13.62 -14.04
CA LEU A 406 31.13 -13.50 -13.06
C LEU A 406 30.51 -14.87 -12.73
N ILE A 407 30.15 -15.63 -13.74
CA ILE A 407 29.53 -16.95 -13.59
C ILE A 407 30.46 -17.94 -12.88
N ALA A 408 31.76 -17.88 -13.19
CA ALA A 408 32.75 -18.77 -12.60
C ALA A 408 33.03 -18.45 -11.13
N ARG A 409 33.11 -17.14 -10.78
CA ARG A 409 33.46 -16.68 -9.41
C ARG A 409 32.26 -16.65 -8.46
N TYR A 410 31.04 -16.36 -8.97
CA TYR A 410 29.84 -16.16 -8.16
C TYR A 410 28.64 -16.93 -8.73
N PRO A 411 28.72 -18.25 -8.91
CA PRO A 411 27.75 -19.05 -9.68
C PRO A 411 26.31 -18.98 -9.15
N ALA A 412 26.13 -18.75 -7.85
CA ALA A 412 24.82 -18.64 -7.18
C ALA A 412 24.29 -17.21 -7.08
N ASP A 413 25.07 -16.20 -7.49
CA ASP A 413 24.62 -14.80 -7.40
C ASP A 413 23.55 -14.50 -8.47
N LEU A 414 22.61 -13.61 -8.12
CA LEU A 414 21.56 -13.15 -9.06
C LEU A 414 22.16 -12.59 -10.36
N ARG A 415 23.31 -11.90 -10.29
CA ARG A 415 23.96 -11.30 -11.48
C ARG A 415 24.54 -12.37 -12.41
N ALA A 416 25.00 -13.50 -11.85
CA ALA A 416 25.42 -14.65 -12.66
C ALA A 416 24.23 -15.27 -13.42
N SER A 417 23.06 -15.38 -12.76
CA SER A 417 21.83 -15.76 -13.45
C SER A 417 21.48 -14.79 -14.57
N LEU A 418 21.50 -13.50 -14.32
CA LEU A 418 21.23 -12.48 -15.33
C LEU A 418 22.24 -12.52 -16.47
N ALA A 419 23.52 -12.77 -16.18
CA ALA A 419 24.58 -12.92 -17.18
C ALA A 419 24.32 -14.12 -18.11
N ARG A 420 23.95 -15.29 -17.55
CA ARG A 420 23.58 -16.46 -18.36
C ARG A 420 22.39 -16.12 -19.28
N PHE A 421 21.40 -15.38 -18.78
CA PHE A 421 20.25 -14.94 -19.59
C PHE A 421 20.64 -13.96 -20.70
N ARG A 422 21.52 -12.99 -20.41
CA ARG A 422 22.03 -12.03 -21.42
C ARG A 422 22.77 -12.76 -22.54
N LEU A 423 23.65 -13.71 -22.19
CA LEU A 423 24.37 -14.55 -23.14
C LEU A 423 23.43 -15.46 -23.94
N ALA A 424 22.45 -16.08 -23.27
CA ALA A 424 21.47 -16.93 -23.96
C ALA A 424 20.61 -16.13 -24.93
N ALA A 425 20.15 -14.92 -24.53
CA ALA A 425 19.40 -14.05 -25.42
C ALA A 425 20.23 -13.61 -26.65
N GLN A 426 21.52 -13.35 -26.47
CA GLN A 426 22.41 -13.07 -27.62
C GLN A 426 22.57 -14.28 -28.52
N ALA A 427 22.83 -15.45 -27.93
CA ALA A 427 22.95 -16.68 -28.69
C ALA A 427 21.69 -16.98 -29.52
N LEU A 428 20.51 -16.72 -28.99
CA LEU A 428 19.24 -16.84 -29.73
C LEU A 428 19.16 -15.86 -30.92
N ARG A 429 19.57 -14.60 -30.71
CA ARG A 429 19.61 -13.59 -31.79
C ARG A 429 20.58 -14.01 -32.92
N ASP A 430 21.68 -14.66 -32.55
CA ASP A 430 22.69 -15.15 -33.49
C ASP A 430 22.30 -16.50 -34.12
N GLY A 431 21.12 -17.04 -33.80
CA GLY A 431 20.66 -18.35 -34.28
C GLY A 431 21.32 -19.56 -33.60
N LEU A 432 22.17 -19.34 -32.59
CA LEU A 432 22.95 -20.36 -31.88
C LEU A 432 22.10 -21.02 -30.76
N ARG A 433 21.06 -21.76 -31.16
CA ARG A 433 20.08 -22.36 -30.23
C ARG A 433 20.73 -23.34 -29.24
N ASP A 434 21.71 -24.11 -29.64
CA ASP A 434 22.41 -25.07 -28.77
C ASP A 434 23.21 -24.36 -27.68
N SER A 435 23.83 -23.23 -27.99
CA SER A 435 24.57 -22.41 -27.05
C SER A 435 23.58 -21.78 -26.01
N ALA A 436 22.44 -21.30 -26.46
CA ALA A 436 21.40 -20.80 -25.60
C ALA A 436 20.85 -21.88 -24.65
N ALA A 437 20.58 -23.07 -25.19
CA ALA A 437 20.15 -24.24 -24.42
C ALA A 437 21.18 -24.68 -23.38
N ALA A 438 22.47 -24.64 -23.71
CA ALA A 438 23.55 -24.94 -22.77
C ALA A 438 23.59 -23.94 -21.59
N LEU A 439 23.41 -22.64 -21.86
CA LEU A 439 23.34 -21.58 -20.82
C LEU A 439 22.12 -21.74 -19.91
N PHE A 440 20.95 -22.07 -20.48
CA PHE A 440 19.77 -22.35 -19.68
C PHE A 440 19.92 -23.63 -18.85
N ARG A 441 20.54 -24.69 -19.38
CA ARG A 441 20.87 -25.89 -18.58
C ARG A 441 21.81 -25.54 -17.42
N ALA A 442 22.82 -24.72 -17.67
CA ALA A 442 23.75 -24.26 -16.65
C ALA A 442 23.05 -23.48 -15.53
N GLU A 443 22.07 -22.64 -15.87
CA GLU A 443 21.25 -21.94 -14.86
C GLU A 443 20.38 -22.90 -14.02
N VAL A 444 19.77 -23.87 -14.67
CA VAL A 444 18.99 -24.91 -13.98
C VAL A 444 19.83 -25.72 -13.02
N VAL A 445 21.04 -26.14 -13.46
CA VAL A 445 22.01 -26.92 -12.66
C VAL A 445 22.55 -26.10 -11.49
N ALA A 446 22.86 -24.83 -11.73
CA ALA A 446 23.35 -23.92 -10.67
C ALA A 446 22.26 -23.61 -9.61
N GLY A 447 21.00 -23.94 -9.86
CA GLY A 447 19.90 -23.61 -8.95
C GLY A 447 19.69 -22.10 -8.77
N GLY A 448 20.07 -21.30 -9.75
CA GLY A 448 20.02 -19.84 -9.68
C GLY A 448 18.59 -19.29 -9.61
N PRO A 449 18.44 -17.99 -9.26
CA PRO A 449 17.12 -17.34 -9.12
C PRO A 449 16.26 -17.36 -10.38
N GLN A 450 16.86 -17.54 -11.57
CA GLN A 450 16.14 -17.60 -12.85
C GLN A 450 15.93 -19.02 -13.36
N ARG A 451 16.13 -20.04 -12.52
CA ARG A 451 16.07 -21.46 -12.96
C ARG A 451 14.71 -21.86 -13.54
N THR A 452 13.62 -21.32 -13.01
CA THR A 452 12.27 -21.61 -13.52
C THR A 452 12.04 -20.99 -14.90
N THR A 453 12.51 -19.76 -15.10
CA THR A 453 12.54 -19.10 -16.41
C THR A 453 13.39 -19.91 -17.40
N ALA A 454 14.61 -20.29 -17.00
CA ALA A 454 15.53 -21.06 -17.83
C ALA A 454 14.95 -22.41 -18.23
N ARG A 455 14.28 -23.11 -17.29
CA ARG A 455 13.63 -24.39 -17.56
C ARG A 455 12.48 -24.25 -18.56
N PHE A 456 11.69 -23.16 -18.44
CA PHE A 456 10.62 -22.90 -19.39
C PHE A 456 11.15 -22.71 -20.82
N TRP A 457 12.17 -21.85 -21.00
CA TRP A 457 12.80 -21.60 -22.30
C TRP A 457 13.55 -22.78 -22.82
N LEU A 458 14.18 -23.59 -21.97
CA LEU A 458 14.80 -24.84 -22.36
C LEU A 458 13.77 -25.81 -22.97
N GLY A 459 12.57 -25.91 -22.39
CA GLY A 459 11.46 -26.68 -22.96
C GLY A 459 11.07 -26.17 -24.36
N LYS A 460 10.94 -24.85 -24.56
CA LYS A 460 10.66 -24.24 -25.87
C LYS A 460 11.77 -24.57 -26.91
N LEU A 461 13.04 -24.46 -26.54
CA LEU A 461 14.16 -24.78 -27.44
C LEU A 461 14.21 -26.25 -27.77
N THR A 462 13.93 -27.13 -26.81
CA THR A 462 13.87 -28.58 -27.02
C THR A 462 12.74 -28.94 -27.98
N LEU A 463 11.57 -28.28 -27.86
CA LEU A 463 10.46 -28.45 -28.80
C LEU A 463 10.84 -27.99 -30.22
N LEU A 464 11.49 -26.83 -30.35
CA LEU A 464 11.95 -26.28 -31.62
C LEU A 464 13.03 -27.15 -32.29
N ALA A 465 13.76 -27.96 -31.51
CA ALA A 465 14.69 -28.96 -32.01
C ALA A 465 14.01 -30.27 -32.46
N GLY A 466 12.68 -30.37 -32.35
CA GLY A 466 11.91 -31.56 -32.75
C GLY A 466 11.73 -32.60 -31.65
N ASP A 467 12.33 -32.42 -30.46
CA ASP A 467 12.18 -33.34 -29.32
C ASP A 467 10.97 -32.97 -28.46
N THR A 468 9.80 -33.35 -28.93
CA THR A 468 8.53 -33.11 -28.21
C THR A 468 8.48 -33.84 -26.86
N ALA A 469 9.05 -35.04 -26.77
CA ALA A 469 9.05 -35.82 -25.52
C ALA A 469 9.94 -35.16 -24.46
N GLY A 470 11.13 -34.72 -24.83
CA GLY A 470 12.05 -33.99 -23.95
C GLY A 470 11.50 -32.64 -23.49
N ALA A 471 10.88 -31.88 -24.40
CA ALA A 471 10.21 -30.64 -24.09
C ALA A 471 9.10 -30.85 -23.02
N ARG A 472 8.21 -31.82 -23.26
CA ARG A 472 7.15 -32.21 -22.34
C ARG A 472 7.69 -32.61 -20.96
N ALA A 473 8.75 -33.45 -20.93
CA ALA A 473 9.40 -33.87 -19.69
C ALA A 473 9.96 -32.66 -18.91
N THR A 474 10.57 -31.70 -19.61
CA THR A 474 11.13 -30.47 -19.04
C THR A 474 10.04 -29.60 -18.42
N TRP A 475 8.94 -29.38 -19.13
CA TRP A 475 7.81 -28.60 -18.60
C TRP A 475 7.06 -29.30 -17.48
N LEU A 476 6.89 -30.62 -17.51
CA LEU A 476 6.33 -31.37 -16.37
C LEU A 476 7.21 -31.28 -15.12
N ALA A 477 8.53 -31.27 -15.28
CA ALA A 477 9.44 -31.03 -14.16
C ALA A 477 9.28 -29.60 -13.60
N LEU A 478 9.10 -28.61 -14.46
CA LEU A 478 8.84 -27.22 -14.04
C LEU A 478 7.51 -27.07 -13.29
N VAL A 479 6.43 -27.72 -13.77
CA VAL A 479 5.12 -27.71 -13.06
C VAL A 479 5.23 -28.30 -11.66
N ARG A 480 6.05 -29.34 -11.46
CA ARG A 480 6.30 -29.93 -10.13
C ARG A 480 7.15 -29.03 -9.23
N GLU A 481 8.13 -28.34 -9.81
CA GLU A 481 9.03 -27.43 -9.10
C GLU A 481 8.34 -26.13 -8.66
N ASP A 482 7.52 -25.57 -9.55
CA ASP A 482 6.91 -24.25 -9.38
C ASP A 482 5.44 -24.25 -9.82
N SER A 483 4.59 -24.94 -9.05
CA SER A 483 3.19 -25.18 -9.40
C SER A 483 2.32 -23.91 -9.43
N ILE A 484 2.73 -22.83 -8.73
CA ILE A 484 1.97 -21.58 -8.57
C ILE A 484 2.70 -20.33 -9.09
N GLY A 485 3.94 -20.47 -9.53
CA GLY A 485 4.68 -19.38 -10.15
C GLY A 485 4.31 -19.19 -11.63
N TYR A 486 4.70 -18.04 -12.16
CA TYR A 486 4.34 -17.66 -13.54
C TYR A 486 4.75 -18.74 -14.57
N TYR A 487 6.00 -19.19 -14.53
CA TYR A 487 6.50 -20.16 -15.54
C TYR A 487 5.96 -21.58 -15.32
N GLY A 488 5.70 -21.97 -14.08
CA GLY A 488 5.03 -23.24 -13.80
C GLY A 488 3.61 -23.28 -14.35
N LEU A 489 2.86 -22.19 -14.19
CA LEU A 489 1.52 -22.05 -14.76
C LEU A 489 1.55 -21.98 -16.29
N ARG A 490 2.57 -21.34 -16.88
CA ARG A 490 2.78 -21.37 -18.35
C ARG A 490 3.13 -22.78 -18.84
N ALA A 491 4.09 -23.45 -18.20
CA ALA A 491 4.47 -24.81 -18.54
C ALA A 491 3.28 -25.79 -18.47
N ARG A 492 2.38 -25.58 -17.50
CA ARG A 492 1.15 -26.37 -17.37
C ARG A 492 0.29 -26.32 -18.63
N ARG A 493 0.22 -25.17 -19.31
CA ARG A 493 -0.51 -24.99 -20.58
C ARG A 493 0.23 -25.67 -21.73
N GLU A 494 1.56 -25.59 -21.79
CA GLU A 494 2.38 -26.22 -22.84
C GLU A 494 2.27 -27.75 -22.85
N VAL A 495 1.88 -28.36 -21.75
CA VAL A 495 1.69 -29.81 -21.62
C VAL A 495 0.21 -30.24 -21.54
N ASP A 496 -0.72 -29.33 -21.86
CA ASP A 496 -2.17 -29.56 -21.87
C ASP A 496 -2.73 -30.12 -20.56
N LEU A 497 -2.14 -29.71 -19.42
CA LEU A 497 -2.72 -30.03 -18.13
C LEU A 497 -3.93 -29.14 -17.87
N PRO A 498 -4.96 -29.67 -17.18
CA PRO A 498 -6.13 -28.87 -16.82
C PRO A 498 -5.72 -27.66 -15.98
N PRO A 499 -6.49 -26.54 -16.00
CA PRO A 499 -6.21 -25.38 -15.17
C PRO A 499 -5.94 -25.76 -13.72
N LEU A 500 -5.01 -25.02 -13.08
CA LEU A 500 -4.70 -25.26 -11.67
C LEU A 500 -5.97 -25.14 -10.84
N ARG A 501 -6.17 -26.08 -9.94
CA ARG A 501 -7.25 -26.05 -8.94
C ARG A 501 -6.61 -26.15 -7.55
N ILE A 502 -7.01 -25.28 -6.66
CA ILE A 502 -6.56 -25.27 -5.27
C ILE A 502 -7.77 -25.68 -4.45
N ALA A 503 -7.62 -26.79 -3.73
CA ALA A 503 -8.69 -27.28 -2.88
C ALA A 503 -9.12 -26.21 -1.88
N ALA A 504 -10.41 -25.92 -1.84
CA ALA A 504 -11.01 -24.94 -0.95
C ALA A 504 -11.11 -25.49 0.48
N ALA A 505 -9.99 -25.74 1.14
CA ALA A 505 -10.00 -26.06 2.56
C ALA A 505 -10.57 -24.87 3.35
N PRO A 506 -11.48 -25.10 4.31
CA PRO A 506 -12.05 -24.02 5.10
C PRO A 506 -10.98 -23.31 5.92
N LEU A 507 -11.07 -22.00 6.00
CA LEU A 507 -10.23 -21.23 6.92
C LEU A 507 -10.69 -21.48 8.35
N PRO A 508 -9.78 -21.52 9.33
CA PRO A 508 -10.16 -21.67 10.72
C PRO A 508 -10.97 -20.47 11.19
N GLY A 509 -12.02 -20.71 11.95
CA GLY A 509 -12.74 -19.66 12.66
C GLY A 509 -11.82 -18.96 13.68
N PRO A 510 -12.09 -17.69 14.02
CA PRO A 510 -11.34 -17.01 15.05
C PRO A 510 -11.54 -17.69 16.41
N SER A 511 -10.45 -17.91 17.17
CA SER A 511 -10.56 -18.30 18.57
C SER A 511 -11.33 -17.23 19.38
N PRO A 512 -11.88 -17.54 20.56
CA PRO A 512 -12.59 -16.56 21.39
C PRO A 512 -11.77 -15.29 21.65
N ALA A 513 -10.46 -15.41 21.86
CA ALA A 513 -9.56 -14.27 22.05
C ALA A 513 -9.44 -13.42 20.78
N VAL A 514 -9.30 -14.05 19.61
CA VAL A 514 -9.24 -13.37 18.31
C VAL A 514 -10.58 -12.70 17.97
N ALA A 515 -11.69 -13.37 18.24
CA ALA A 515 -13.04 -12.82 18.05
C ALA A 515 -13.28 -11.59 18.94
N THR A 516 -12.87 -11.65 20.21
CA THR A 516 -12.95 -10.52 21.15
C THR A 516 -12.11 -9.35 20.66
N TRP A 517 -10.92 -9.61 20.15
CA TRP A 517 -10.07 -8.57 19.58
C TRP A 517 -10.70 -7.93 18.33
N PHE A 518 -11.28 -8.72 17.42
CA PHE A 518 -12.00 -8.17 16.27
C PHE A 518 -13.17 -7.29 16.71
N GLY A 519 -13.95 -7.73 17.73
CA GLY A 519 -15.00 -6.91 18.32
C GLY A 519 -14.48 -5.57 18.85
N ARG A 520 -13.27 -5.54 19.43
CA ARG A 520 -12.60 -4.32 19.85
C ARG A 520 -12.28 -3.43 18.66
N VAL A 521 -11.65 -3.95 17.61
CA VAL A 521 -11.30 -3.19 16.41
C VAL A 521 -12.56 -2.63 15.74
N ASP A 522 -13.61 -3.44 15.61
CA ASP A 522 -14.89 -3.00 15.04
C ASP A 522 -15.50 -1.85 15.88
N THR A 523 -15.43 -1.95 17.22
CA THR A 523 -15.91 -0.90 18.11
C THR A 523 -15.08 0.38 17.99
N LEU A 524 -13.75 0.27 17.84
CA LEU A 524 -12.86 1.43 17.61
C LEU A 524 -13.22 2.15 16.30
N LEU A 525 -13.41 1.41 15.22
CA LEU A 525 -13.81 1.98 13.92
C LEU A 525 -15.19 2.64 13.99
N LEU A 526 -16.16 2.00 14.65
CA LEU A 526 -17.49 2.58 14.89
C LEU A 526 -17.44 3.85 15.75
N ALA A 527 -16.49 3.93 16.67
CA ALA A 527 -16.28 5.11 17.52
C ALA A 527 -15.49 6.23 16.82
N GLY A 528 -14.97 6.02 15.59
CA GLY A 528 -14.11 6.96 14.88
C GLY A 528 -12.67 7.02 15.41
N LEU A 529 -12.24 5.99 16.16
CA LEU A 529 -10.89 5.87 16.71
C LEU A 529 -9.96 5.09 15.76
N ASP A 530 -9.88 5.53 14.48
CA ASP A 530 -9.17 4.85 13.41
C ASP A 530 -7.68 4.62 13.73
N THR A 531 -7.01 5.60 14.32
CA THR A 531 -5.59 5.48 14.72
C THR A 531 -5.38 4.43 15.81
N ALA A 532 -6.35 4.26 16.72
CA ALA A 532 -6.31 3.23 17.75
C ALA A 532 -6.53 1.84 17.12
N ALA A 533 -7.46 1.69 16.19
CA ALA A 533 -7.66 0.46 15.43
C ALA A 533 -6.38 0.04 14.67
N GLN A 534 -5.71 0.99 14.01
CA GLN A 534 -4.42 0.75 13.37
C GLN A 534 -3.31 0.35 14.36
N ALA A 535 -3.29 0.94 15.56
CA ALA A 535 -2.34 0.57 16.60
C ALA A 535 -2.56 -0.88 17.09
N GLU A 536 -3.81 -1.31 17.24
CA GLU A 536 -4.16 -2.70 17.53
C GLU A 536 -3.65 -3.65 16.42
N VAL A 537 -3.87 -3.31 15.15
CA VAL A 537 -3.39 -4.12 14.01
C VAL A 537 -1.86 -4.20 13.98
N ARG A 538 -1.15 -3.06 14.18
CA ARG A 538 0.31 -3.08 14.26
C ARG A 538 0.83 -3.97 15.40
N ALA A 539 0.15 -4.00 16.54
CA ALA A 539 0.53 -4.86 17.67
C ALA A 539 0.39 -6.36 17.34
N VAL A 540 -0.61 -6.75 16.57
CA VAL A 540 -0.77 -8.13 16.07
C VAL A 540 0.35 -8.48 15.10
N LEU A 541 0.63 -7.60 14.11
CA LEU A 541 1.70 -7.82 13.15
C LEU A 541 3.08 -7.97 13.80
N ALA A 542 3.35 -7.21 14.86
CA ALA A 542 4.61 -7.29 15.61
C ALA A 542 4.81 -8.65 16.32
N ARG A 543 3.72 -9.40 16.57
CA ARG A 543 3.75 -10.72 17.23
C ARG A 543 3.45 -11.87 16.26
N ALA A 544 3.34 -11.60 14.97
CA ALA A 544 2.95 -12.60 13.98
C ALA A 544 3.88 -13.83 13.95
N ALA A 545 5.19 -13.62 14.15
CA ALA A 545 6.16 -14.72 14.15
C ALA A 545 5.95 -15.72 15.29
N GLN A 546 5.34 -15.31 16.42
CA GLN A 546 5.05 -16.16 17.57
C GLN A 546 3.70 -16.90 17.47
N GLN A 547 2.83 -16.54 16.52
CA GLN A 547 1.52 -17.16 16.35
C GLN A 547 1.62 -18.51 15.64
N ASP A 548 0.70 -19.43 15.95
CA ASP A 548 0.51 -20.64 15.15
C ASP A 548 -0.14 -20.34 13.79
N ILE A 549 -0.19 -21.34 12.92
CA ILE A 549 -0.70 -21.15 11.57
C ILE A 549 -2.20 -20.83 11.55
N ASP A 550 -3.01 -21.51 12.35
CA ASP A 550 -4.45 -21.32 12.37
C ASP A 550 -4.82 -19.94 12.90
N ALA A 551 -4.09 -19.42 13.89
CA ALA A 551 -4.22 -18.06 14.35
C ALA A 551 -3.85 -17.05 13.24
N LEU A 552 -2.73 -17.26 12.51
CA LEU A 552 -2.34 -16.38 11.40
C LEU A 552 -3.38 -16.37 10.29
N LEU A 553 -3.97 -17.52 9.95
CA LEU A 553 -5.03 -17.61 8.95
C LEU A 553 -6.31 -16.91 9.41
N ALA A 554 -6.75 -17.12 10.67
CA ALA A 554 -7.93 -16.46 11.21
C ALA A 554 -7.76 -14.92 11.31
N TRP A 555 -6.58 -14.46 11.75
CA TRP A 555 -6.23 -13.04 11.74
C TRP A 555 -6.23 -12.46 10.33
N GLY A 556 -5.61 -13.16 9.37
CA GLY A 556 -5.50 -12.72 7.99
C GLY A 556 -6.87 -12.55 7.33
N ASP A 557 -7.73 -13.55 7.44
CA ASP A 557 -9.10 -13.51 6.89
C ASP A 557 -9.94 -12.38 7.50
N GLY A 558 -9.93 -12.28 8.83
CA GLY A 558 -10.68 -11.25 9.54
C GLY A 558 -10.18 -9.82 9.26
N LEU A 559 -8.89 -9.61 9.04
CA LEU A 559 -8.31 -8.32 8.66
C LEU A 559 -8.66 -7.94 7.21
N ALA A 560 -8.58 -8.91 6.28
CA ALA A 560 -8.99 -8.69 4.89
C ALA A 560 -10.45 -8.25 4.79
N ALA A 561 -11.35 -8.90 5.55
CA ALA A 561 -12.77 -8.57 5.61
C ALA A 561 -13.06 -7.15 6.16
N ARG A 562 -12.11 -6.55 6.88
CA ARG A 562 -12.19 -5.20 7.48
C ARG A 562 -11.43 -4.12 6.72
N GLY A 563 -10.92 -4.43 5.53
CA GLY A 563 -10.19 -3.47 4.70
C GLY A 563 -8.71 -3.30 5.06
N PHE A 564 -8.15 -4.15 5.94
CA PHE A 564 -6.72 -4.16 6.26
C PHE A 564 -5.95 -5.14 5.34
N GLY A 565 -6.14 -5.03 4.03
CA GLY A 565 -5.57 -5.92 3.02
C GLY A 565 -4.06 -6.14 3.14
N PRO A 566 -3.22 -5.08 3.22
CA PRO A 566 -1.77 -5.23 3.37
C PRO A 566 -1.37 -6.01 4.63
N ALA A 567 -2.07 -5.77 5.75
CA ALA A 567 -1.82 -6.49 7.01
C ALA A 567 -2.19 -7.98 6.88
N ALA A 568 -3.33 -8.28 6.27
CA ALA A 568 -3.78 -9.64 5.99
C ALA A 568 -2.75 -10.41 5.16
N VAL A 569 -2.33 -9.85 4.03
CA VAL A 569 -1.34 -10.47 3.14
C VAL A 569 0.00 -10.69 3.85
N ARG A 570 0.44 -9.75 4.69
CA ARG A 570 1.66 -9.91 5.49
C ARG A 570 1.55 -11.11 6.46
N LEU A 571 0.41 -11.32 7.09
CA LEU A 571 0.16 -12.53 7.92
C LEU A 571 0.15 -13.79 7.08
N GLY A 572 -0.42 -13.76 5.87
CA GLY A 572 -0.37 -14.86 4.91
C GLY A 572 1.06 -15.26 4.56
N TRP A 573 1.95 -14.30 4.32
CA TRP A 573 3.37 -14.59 4.09
C TRP A 573 4.06 -15.19 5.33
N GLN A 574 3.72 -14.72 6.54
CA GLN A 574 4.23 -15.34 7.77
C GLN A 574 3.72 -16.79 7.93
N ALA A 575 2.47 -17.06 7.58
CA ALA A 575 1.91 -18.40 7.57
C ALA A 575 2.62 -19.30 6.53
N ALA A 576 2.91 -18.77 5.32
CA ALA A 576 3.66 -19.47 4.29
C ALA A 576 5.06 -19.91 4.73
N LEU A 577 5.76 -19.07 5.52
CA LEU A 577 7.07 -19.43 6.08
C LEU A 577 6.98 -20.61 7.07
N LYS A 578 5.85 -20.75 7.77
CA LYS A 578 5.63 -21.85 8.74
C LYS A 578 5.12 -23.12 8.08
N SER A 579 4.30 -23.00 7.06
CA SER A 579 3.67 -24.12 6.37
C SER A 579 3.56 -23.83 4.85
N PRO A 580 4.64 -24.01 4.09
CA PRO A 580 4.68 -23.66 2.67
C PRO A 580 3.68 -24.44 1.80
N ASN A 581 3.27 -25.64 2.25
CA ASN A 581 2.39 -26.54 1.51
C ASN A 581 0.91 -26.42 1.91
N ASP A 582 0.57 -25.54 2.85
CA ASP A 582 -0.82 -25.35 3.26
C ASP A 582 -1.56 -24.46 2.26
N SER A 583 -2.48 -25.07 1.50
CA SER A 583 -3.24 -24.37 0.46
C SER A 583 -4.10 -23.21 0.99
N ARG A 584 -4.49 -23.24 2.27
CA ARG A 584 -5.29 -22.19 2.94
C ARG A 584 -4.54 -20.86 2.98
N VAL A 585 -3.21 -20.90 3.06
CA VAL A 585 -2.33 -19.73 3.08
C VAL A 585 -2.52 -18.87 1.82
N LEU A 586 -2.74 -19.52 0.66
CA LEU A 586 -2.93 -18.80 -0.60
C LEU A 586 -4.19 -17.94 -0.58
N ARG A 587 -5.25 -18.32 0.14
CA ARG A 587 -6.46 -17.50 0.28
C ARG A 587 -6.20 -16.23 1.07
N ILE A 588 -5.24 -16.24 1.99
CA ILE A 588 -4.83 -15.06 2.76
C ILE A 588 -3.85 -14.18 1.96
N ILE A 589 -2.96 -14.76 1.16
CA ILE A 589 -2.03 -14.02 0.30
C ILE A 589 -2.76 -13.40 -0.91
N PHE A 590 -3.78 -14.09 -1.42
CA PHE A 590 -4.63 -13.66 -2.53
C PHE A 590 -6.09 -13.50 -2.06
N PRO A 591 -6.36 -12.58 -1.10
CA PRO A 591 -7.72 -12.34 -0.65
C PRO A 591 -8.52 -11.68 -1.78
N TRP A 592 -9.84 -11.87 -1.77
CA TRP A 592 -10.73 -11.13 -2.68
C TRP A 592 -11.74 -10.30 -1.89
N PRO A 593 -11.30 -9.23 -1.22
CA PRO A 593 -12.22 -8.30 -0.59
C PRO A 593 -13.01 -7.56 -1.68
N ASN A 594 -14.20 -7.12 -1.32
CA ASN A 594 -15.09 -6.39 -2.25
C ASN A 594 -15.37 -7.15 -3.57
N ARG A 595 -15.39 -8.48 -3.52
CA ARG A 595 -15.56 -9.34 -4.69
C ARG A 595 -16.74 -8.90 -5.57
N ARG A 596 -17.89 -8.62 -4.95
CA ARG A 596 -19.09 -8.17 -5.67
C ARG A 596 -18.89 -6.85 -6.40
N ALA A 597 -18.14 -5.91 -5.82
CA ALA A 597 -17.82 -4.65 -6.48
C ALA A 597 -16.93 -4.88 -7.71
N VAL A 598 -15.88 -5.67 -7.56
CA VAL A 598 -14.97 -6.00 -8.68
C VAL A 598 -15.71 -6.72 -9.80
N GLU A 599 -16.57 -7.71 -9.46
CA GLU A 599 -17.38 -8.44 -10.45
C GLU A 599 -18.38 -7.52 -11.16
N ALA A 600 -18.99 -6.58 -10.43
CA ALA A 600 -19.95 -5.64 -11.00
C ALA A 600 -19.28 -4.63 -11.93
N GLU A 601 -18.15 -4.04 -11.53
CA GLU A 601 -17.37 -3.12 -12.38
C GLU A 601 -16.81 -3.84 -13.61
N ALA A 602 -16.33 -5.07 -13.42
CA ALA A 602 -15.84 -5.88 -14.53
C ALA A 602 -16.94 -6.19 -15.56
N ALA A 603 -18.15 -6.51 -15.08
CA ALA A 603 -19.32 -6.77 -15.95
C ALA A 603 -19.77 -5.49 -16.68
N GLU A 604 -19.75 -4.33 -16.02
CA GLU A 604 -20.16 -3.05 -16.60
C GLU A 604 -19.25 -2.66 -17.78
N PHE A 605 -17.96 -2.91 -17.67
CA PHE A 605 -16.97 -2.56 -18.71
C PHE A 605 -16.58 -3.75 -19.61
N GLY A 606 -17.20 -4.94 -19.45
CA GLY A 606 -16.88 -6.12 -20.25
C GLY A 606 -15.42 -6.60 -20.10
N VAL A 607 -14.82 -6.42 -18.93
CA VAL A 607 -13.47 -6.92 -18.62
C VAL A 607 -13.52 -8.19 -17.79
N ASP A 608 -12.47 -8.99 -17.84
CA ASP A 608 -12.36 -10.19 -16.99
C ASP A 608 -12.22 -9.80 -15.51
N PRO A 609 -13.14 -10.19 -14.61
CA PRO A 609 -13.05 -9.86 -13.19
C PRO A 609 -11.79 -10.43 -12.51
N LEU A 610 -11.27 -11.57 -13.01
CA LEU A 610 -10.03 -12.16 -12.52
C LEU A 610 -8.80 -11.33 -12.90
N LEU A 611 -8.84 -10.69 -14.07
CA LEU A 611 -7.78 -9.76 -14.48
C LEU A 611 -7.86 -8.47 -13.65
N LEU A 612 -9.05 -7.91 -13.46
CA LEU A 612 -9.24 -6.69 -12.68
C LEU A 612 -8.77 -6.88 -11.22
N VAL A 613 -9.19 -7.98 -10.56
CA VAL A 613 -8.73 -8.25 -9.18
C VAL A 613 -7.23 -8.51 -9.12
N ALA A 614 -6.64 -9.15 -10.14
CA ALA A 614 -5.20 -9.38 -10.21
C ALA A 614 -4.40 -8.08 -10.31
N ILE A 615 -4.90 -7.10 -11.06
CA ILE A 615 -4.33 -5.75 -11.15
C ILE A 615 -4.44 -5.06 -9.78
N VAL A 616 -5.64 -4.98 -9.19
CA VAL A 616 -5.83 -4.35 -7.87
C VAL A 616 -4.92 -4.97 -6.80
N ARG A 617 -4.79 -6.31 -6.83
CA ARG A 617 -3.86 -7.03 -5.93
C ARG A 617 -2.42 -6.60 -6.14
N GLN A 618 -2.00 -6.40 -7.39
CA GLN A 618 -0.63 -6.01 -7.74
C GLN A 618 -0.36 -4.54 -7.41
N GLU A 619 -1.33 -3.66 -7.61
CA GLU A 619 -1.19 -2.21 -7.46
C GLU A 619 -1.18 -1.76 -6.00
N SER A 620 -2.16 -2.20 -5.21
CA SER A 620 -2.38 -1.65 -3.87
C SER A 620 -2.41 -2.69 -2.75
N VAL A 621 -2.41 -3.98 -3.08
CA VAL A 621 -2.72 -5.04 -2.09
C VAL A 621 -4.05 -4.76 -1.37
N PHE A 622 -5.02 -4.20 -2.11
CA PHE A 622 -6.33 -3.76 -1.62
C PHE A 622 -6.30 -2.62 -0.58
N ASP A 623 -5.26 -1.80 -0.57
CA ASP A 623 -5.22 -0.57 0.21
C ASP A 623 -5.86 0.58 -0.57
N ALA A 624 -7.06 0.98 -0.16
CA ALA A 624 -7.77 2.10 -0.78
C ALA A 624 -7.07 3.47 -0.57
N GLN A 625 -6.12 3.56 0.36
CA GLN A 625 -5.35 4.78 0.63
C GLN A 625 -3.93 4.71 0.06
N ALA A 626 -3.59 3.65 -0.69
CA ALA A 626 -2.26 3.49 -1.25
C ALA A 626 -1.87 4.72 -2.10
N LEU A 627 -0.64 5.18 -1.89
CA LEU A 627 -0.01 6.28 -2.62
C LEU A 627 1.37 5.83 -3.07
N SER A 628 1.59 5.81 -4.38
CA SER A 628 2.90 5.47 -4.93
C SER A 628 3.85 6.68 -4.95
N PRO A 629 5.17 6.47 -5.05
CA PRO A 629 6.15 7.55 -5.24
C PRO A 629 5.88 8.41 -6.50
N ALA A 630 5.23 7.85 -7.52
CA ALA A 630 4.83 8.55 -8.73
C ALA A 630 3.51 9.33 -8.59
N GLY A 631 2.85 9.25 -7.42
CA GLY A 631 1.59 9.94 -7.15
C GLY A 631 0.34 9.17 -7.60
N ALA A 632 0.46 7.90 -7.97
CA ALA A 632 -0.70 7.04 -8.25
C ALA A 632 -1.43 6.69 -6.95
N ARG A 633 -2.77 6.60 -6.98
CA ARG A 633 -3.60 6.52 -5.77
C ARG A 633 -4.71 5.48 -5.87
N GLY A 634 -5.06 4.93 -4.71
CA GLY A 634 -6.24 4.07 -4.51
C GLY A 634 -6.02 2.62 -4.91
N LEU A 635 -7.11 1.85 -4.97
CA LEU A 635 -7.10 0.41 -5.21
C LEU A 635 -6.43 0.04 -6.54
N ALA A 636 -6.77 0.75 -7.62
CA ALA A 636 -6.27 0.53 -8.97
C ALA A 636 -5.06 1.43 -9.32
N GLN A 637 -4.50 2.16 -8.35
CA GLN A 637 -3.31 3.02 -8.48
C GLN A 637 -3.35 3.93 -9.72
N LEU A 638 -4.43 4.69 -9.85
CA LEU A 638 -4.56 5.64 -10.95
C LEU A 638 -3.78 6.92 -10.67
N LEU A 639 -3.07 7.42 -11.67
CA LEU A 639 -2.56 8.79 -11.65
C LEU A 639 -3.73 9.78 -11.73
N PRO A 640 -3.70 10.94 -11.04
CA PRO A 640 -4.79 11.92 -11.07
C PRO A 640 -5.17 12.36 -12.48
N GLY A 641 -4.19 12.50 -13.38
CA GLY A 641 -4.43 12.83 -14.78
C GLY A 641 -5.16 11.74 -15.55
N THR A 642 -4.78 10.46 -15.32
CA THR A 642 -5.46 9.31 -15.93
C THR A 642 -6.89 9.22 -15.42
N ALA A 643 -7.09 9.31 -14.09
CA ALA A 643 -8.42 9.28 -13.49
C ALA A 643 -9.35 10.38 -14.04
N ALA A 644 -8.84 11.62 -14.17
CA ALA A 644 -9.61 12.74 -14.72
C ALA A 644 -9.97 12.56 -16.19
N LEU A 645 -9.07 12.01 -17.01
CA LEU A 645 -9.33 11.71 -18.42
C LEU A 645 -10.38 10.60 -18.57
N THR A 646 -10.23 9.51 -17.81
CA THR A 646 -11.19 8.39 -17.83
C THR A 646 -12.57 8.85 -17.36
N ALA A 647 -12.66 9.59 -16.25
CA ALA A 647 -13.91 10.13 -15.74
C ALA A 647 -14.62 11.02 -16.76
N ARG A 648 -13.87 11.88 -17.47
CA ARG A 648 -14.42 12.72 -18.54
C ARG A 648 -14.97 11.87 -19.69
N GLY A 649 -14.28 10.81 -20.08
CA GLY A 649 -14.73 9.88 -21.12
C GLY A 649 -16.04 9.14 -20.76
N LEU A 650 -16.31 8.99 -19.45
CA LEU A 650 -17.51 8.35 -18.91
C LEU A 650 -18.63 9.37 -18.53
N ASP A 651 -18.41 10.66 -18.71
CA ASP A 651 -19.29 11.73 -18.20
C ASP A 651 -19.52 11.66 -16.68
N VAL A 652 -18.50 11.24 -15.93
CA VAL A 652 -18.52 11.14 -14.48
C VAL A 652 -17.87 12.36 -13.85
N THR A 653 -18.59 13.04 -12.94
CA THR A 653 -18.00 14.12 -12.14
C THR A 653 -16.86 13.58 -11.28
N PHE A 654 -15.68 14.20 -11.39
CA PHE A 654 -14.48 13.79 -10.69
C PHE A 654 -13.76 14.98 -10.07
N TYR A 655 -13.38 14.84 -8.81
CA TYR A 655 -12.46 15.73 -8.11
C TYR A 655 -11.23 14.94 -7.64
N PRO A 656 -10.02 15.51 -7.67
CA PRO A 656 -8.79 14.80 -7.33
C PRO A 656 -8.78 14.14 -5.93
N GLU A 657 -9.48 14.71 -4.96
CA GLU A 657 -9.65 14.18 -3.60
C GLU A 657 -10.50 12.91 -3.55
N TRP A 658 -11.32 12.65 -4.55
CA TRP A 658 -12.17 11.45 -4.62
C TRP A 658 -11.45 10.23 -5.19
N ILE A 659 -10.23 10.38 -5.70
CA ILE A 659 -9.49 9.29 -6.34
C ILE A 659 -9.26 8.08 -5.42
N THR A 660 -9.30 8.28 -4.09
CA THR A 660 -9.17 7.20 -3.09
C THR A 660 -10.51 6.63 -2.62
N VAL A 661 -11.63 7.06 -3.21
CA VAL A 661 -12.95 6.45 -2.99
C VAL A 661 -12.96 5.08 -3.65
N PRO A 662 -13.16 3.97 -2.90
CA PRO A 662 -12.90 2.63 -3.41
C PRO A 662 -13.69 2.26 -4.66
N ASP A 663 -15.01 2.49 -4.67
CA ASP A 663 -15.87 2.14 -5.80
C ASP A 663 -15.64 3.04 -7.02
N LEU A 664 -15.43 4.35 -6.82
CA LEU A 664 -15.06 5.26 -7.92
C LEU A 664 -13.70 4.89 -8.51
N ASN A 665 -12.74 4.55 -7.67
CA ASN A 665 -11.41 4.16 -8.13
C ASN A 665 -11.43 2.83 -8.91
N LEU A 666 -12.24 1.85 -8.46
CA LEU A 666 -12.46 0.59 -9.19
C LEU A 666 -13.19 0.84 -10.51
N HIS A 667 -14.22 1.70 -10.53
CA HIS A 667 -14.97 2.07 -11.73
C HIS A 667 -14.04 2.67 -12.80
N LEU A 668 -13.25 3.66 -12.42
CA LEU A 668 -12.27 4.29 -13.32
C LEU A 668 -11.14 3.33 -13.71
N GLY A 669 -10.71 2.45 -12.81
CA GLY A 669 -9.70 1.43 -13.07
C GLY A 669 -10.16 0.38 -14.07
N ALA A 670 -11.41 -0.08 -13.96
CA ALA A 670 -12.02 -1.04 -14.89
C ALA A 670 -12.20 -0.42 -16.28
N ALA A 671 -12.67 0.83 -16.36
CA ALA A 671 -12.79 1.57 -17.62
C ALA A 671 -11.43 1.78 -18.30
N HIS A 672 -10.41 2.16 -17.54
CA HIS A 672 -9.05 2.31 -18.08
C HIS A 672 -8.49 0.98 -18.59
N LEU A 673 -8.72 -0.11 -17.87
CA LEU A 673 -8.32 -1.45 -18.31
C LEU A 673 -9.03 -1.84 -19.62
N GLN A 674 -10.33 -1.55 -19.73
CA GLN A 674 -11.08 -1.77 -20.96
C GLN A 674 -10.48 -1.01 -22.14
N GLU A 675 -10.17 0.29 -21.95
CA GLU A 675 -9.54 1.12 -22.97
C GLU A 675 -8.22 0.49 -23.45
N LEU A 676 -7.37 0.03 -22.52
CA LEU A 676 -6.09 -0.61 -22.86
C LEU A 676 -6.30 -1.94 -23.59
N LEU A 677 -7.23 -2.79 -23.16
CA LEU A 677 -7.55 -4.04 -23.86
C LEU A 677 -8.03 -3.77 -25.29
N GLN A 678 -8.92 -2.80 -25.49
CA GLN A 678 -9.38 -2.40 -26.83
C GLN A 678 -8.23 -1.88 -27.69
N ARG A 679 -7.38 -1.02 -27.12
CA ARG A 679 -6.20 -0.44 -27.81
C ARG A 679 -5.20 -1.46 -28.32
N PHE A 680 -5.06 -2.57 -27.58
CA PHE A 680 -4.12 -3.65 -27.92
C PHE A 680 -4.81 -4.92 -28.44
N GLY A 681 -6.03 -4.80 -28.99
CA GLY A 681 -6.72 -5.91 -29.67
C GLY A 681 -7.02 -7.11 -28.78
N GLY A 682 -7.28 -6.87 -27.48
CA GLY A 682 -7.57 -7.92 -26.50
C GLY A 682 -6.33 -8.60 -25.90
N ARG A 683 -5.11 -8.21 -26.27
CA ARG A 683 -3.86 -8.75 -25.72
C ARG A 683 -3.70 -8.36 -24.24
N VAL A 684 -3.93 -9.31 -23.36
CA VAL A 684 -3.88 -9.11 -21.90
C VAL A 684 -2.45 -8.77 -21.42
N ASP A 685 -1.43 -9.39 -22.00
CA ASP A 685 -0.01 -9.12 -21.73
C ASP A 685 0.36 -7.67 -22.07
N ALA A 686 -0.04 -7.20 -23.25
CA ALA A 686 0.20 -5.82 -23.69
C ALA A 686 -0.61 -4.81 -22.88
N ALA A 687 -1.88 -5.10 -22.56
CA ALA A 687 -2.72 -4.25 -21.72
C ALA A 687 -2.15 -4.12 -20.29
N ALA A 688 -1.70 -5.21 -19.68
CA ALA A 688 -1.02 -5.19 -18.38
C ALA A 688 0.30 -4.40 -18.42
N ALA A 689 1.09 -4.57 -19.48
CA ALA A 689 2.31 -3.79 -19.67
C ALA A 689 2.01 -2.28 -19.80
N ALA A 690 0.94 -1.93 -20.51
CA ALA A 690 0.53 -0.55 -20.72
C ALA A 690 -0.07 0.09 -19.45
N TYR A 691 -0.72 -0.69 -18.62
CA TYR A 691 -1.23 -0.24 -17.33
C TYR A 691 -0.10 0.27 -16.43
N ASN A 692 1.03 -0.45 -16.41
CA ASN A 692 2.20 -0.08 -15.61
C ASN A 692 3.11 0.96 -16.28
N ALA A 693 3.43 0.80 -17.59
CA ALA A 693 4.42 1.62 -18.28
C ALA A 693 3.82 2.71 -19.19
N GLY A 694 2.50 2.73 -19.34
CA GLY A 694 1.82 3.56 -20.32
C GLY A 694 1.78 2.94 -21.73
N ALA A 695 0.78 3.32 -22.53
CA ALA A 695 0.52 2.72 -23.83
C ALA A 695 1.61 3.02 -24.90
N ALA A 696 2.25 4.20 -24.85
CA ALA A 696 3.20 4.62 -25.88
C ALA A 696 4.51 3.75 -25.91
N PRO A 697 5.15 3.42 -24.79
CA PRO A 697 6.25 2.46 -24.77
C PRO A 697 5.85 1.09 -25.29
N VAL A 698 4.69 0.58 -24.89
CA VAL A 698 4.22 -0.77 -25.25
C VAL A 698 3.98 -0.89 -26.74
N LYS A 699 3.42 0.14 -27.39
CA LYS A 699 3.27 0.16 -28.84
C LYS A 699 4.62 -0.07 -29.57
N ARG A 700 5.69 0.62 -29.12
CA ARG A 700 7.04 0.43 -29.67
C ARG A 700 7.63 -0.93 -29.39
N TRP A 701 7.28 -1.55 -28.27
CA TRP A 701 7.78 -2.90 -27.95
C TRP A 701 7.10 -3.98 -28.78
N LEU A 702 5.84 -3.78 -29.13
CA LEU A 702 5.08 -4.68 -30.02
C LEU A 702 5.56 -4.63 -31.49
N GLU A 703 6.29 -3.60 -31.88
CA GLU A 703 6.90 -3.50 -33.21
C GLU A 703 8.19 -4.35 -33.36
N ARG A 704 8.67 -4.97 -32.26
CA ARG A 704 9.89 -5.77 -32.26
C ARG A 704 9.62 -7.17 -32.81
N PRO A 705 10.59 -7.77 -33.55
CA PRO A 705 10.47 -9.16 -33.95
C PRO A 705 10.26 -10.10 -32.73
N GLY A 706 9.37 -11.07 -32.88
CA GLY A 706 8.99 -11.98 -31.80
C GLY A 706 7.90 -11.49 -30.83
N ALA A 707 7.49 -10.23 -30.94
CA ALA A 707 6.47 -9.68 -30.05
C ALA A 707 5.05 -10.22 -30.29
N ASP A 708 4.82 -10.97 -31.36
CA ASP A 708 3.54 -11.64 -31.62
C ASP A 708 3.33 -12.83 -30.67
N ASP A 709 4.39 -13.52 -30.26
CA ASP A 709 4.35 -14.53 -29.19
C ASP A 709 4.29 -13.82 -27.83
N PRO A 710 3.25 -14.03 -27.02
CA PRO A 710 3.12 -13.38 -25.71
C PRO A 710 4.27 -13.66 -24.74
N ASP A 711 4.88 -14.86 -24.79
CA ASP A 711 5.99 -15.21 -23.93
C ASP A 711 7.26 -14.46 -24.35
N GLU A 712 7.53 -14.37 -25.67
CA GLU A 712 8.64 -13.59 -26.20
C GLU A 712 8.45 -12.10 -25.95
N PHE A 713 7.23 -11.57 -26.17
CA PHE A 713 6.91 -10.18 -25.89
C PHE A 713 7.26 -9.79 -24.44
N ILE A 714 6.87 -10.60 -23.46
CA ILE A 714 7.14 -10.31 -22.05
C ILE A 714 8.65 -10.23 -21.78
N GLU A 715 9.47 -11.11 -22.43
CA GLU A 715 10.92 -11.05 -22.30
C GLU A 715 11.55 -9.86 -23.04
N LEU A 716 10.89 -9.36 -24.09
CA LEU A 716 11.32 -8.20 -24.87
C LEU A 716 11.02 -6.86 -24.16
N ILE A 717 10.21 -6.84 -23.10
CA ILE A 717 9.95 -5.65 -22.28
C ILE A 717 11.28 -5.19 -21.66
N PRO A 718 11.81 -4.00 -22.00
CA PRO A 718 13.12 -3.57 -21.51
C PRO A 718 13.10 -3.16 -20.03
N TYR A 719 11.95 -2.72 -19.52
CA TYR A 719 11.80 -2.31 -18.13
C TYR A 719 11.59 -3.52 -17.22
N GLN A 720 12.57 -3.79 -16.37
CA GLN A 720 12.54 -4.95 -15.46
C GLN A 720 11.31 -4.91 -14.55
N GLU A 721 10.92 -3.72 -14.07
CA GLU A 721 9.74 -3.52 -13.26
C GLU A 721 8.47 -3.94 -14.02
N THR A 722 8.27 -3.43 -15.23
CA THR A 722 7.09 -3.74 -16.06
C THR A 722 7.04 -5.22 -16.44
N ARG A 723 8.19 -5.82 -16.78
CA ARG A 723 8.27 -7.25 -17.05
C ARG A 723 7.86 -8.10 -15.86
N GLY A 724 8.34 -7.73 -14.66
CA GLY A 724 7.94 -8.36 -13.40
C GLY A 724 6.45 -8.16 -13.09
N TYR A 725 5.94 -6.96 -13.35
CA TYR A 725 4.53 -6.61 -13.17
C TYR A 725 3.61 -7.49 -14.05
N VAL A 726 3.88 -7.58 -15.35
CA VAL A 726 3.08 -8.40 -16.27
C VAL A 726 3.03 -9.86 -15.83
N ARG A 727 4.20 -10.45 -15.50
CA ARG A 727 4.26 -11.81 -14.98
C ARG A 727 3.46 -12.00 -13.71
N ALA A 728 3.52 -11.02 -12.78
CA ALA A 728 2.79 -11.06 -11.53
C ALA A 728 1.27 -10.97 -11.76
N VAL A 729 0.80 -10.05 -12.62
CA VAL A 729 -0.63 -9.90 -12.94
C VAL A 729 -1.19 -11.17 -13.59
N LEU A 730 -0.49 -11.72 -14.59
CA LEU A 730 -0.92 -12.96 -15.27
C LEU A 730 -0.94 -14.15 -14.31
N ARG A 731 0.09 -14.30 -13.47
CA ARG A 731 0.10 -15.31 -12.39
C ARG A 731 -1.05 -15.12 -11.42
N ASN A 732 -1.26 -13.90 -10.94
CA ASN A 732 -2.33 -13.59 -9.99
C ASN A 732 -3.71 -13.94 -10.56
N ARG A 733 -3.96 -13.61 -11.84
CA ARG A 733 -5.19 -13.99 -12.55
C ARG A 733 -5.44 -15.50 -12.50
N GLU A 734 -4.42 -16.31 -12.81
CA GLU A 734 -4.53 -17.78 -12.74
C GLU A 734 -4.76 -18.29 -11.32
N LEU A 735 -4.12 -17.68 -10.32
CA LEU A 735 -4.32 -18.04 -8.92
C LEU A 735 -5.71 -17.65 -8.41
N TYR A 736 -6.25 -16.50 -8.80
CA TYR A 736 -7.64 -16.15 -8.50
C TYR A 736 -8.62 -17.12 -9.17
N HIS A 737 -8.36 -17.53 -10.41
CA HIS A 737 -9.15 -18.58 -11.05
C HIS A 737 -9.09 -19.89 -10.23
N ALA A 738 -7.88 -20.33 -9.85
CA ALA A 738 -7.68 -21.58 -9.10
C ALA A 738 -8.33 -21.60 -7.71
N LEU A 739 -8.41 -20.41 -7.05
CA LEU A 739 -8.91 -20.28 -5.68
C LEU A 739 -10.43 -20.02 -5.59
N TYR A 740 -11.01 -19.33 -6.59
CA TYR A 740 -12.34 -18.72 -6.44
C TYR A 740 -13.35 -19.09 -7.52
N VAL A 741 -12.92 -19.71 -8.64
CA VAL A 741 -13.85 -20.18 -9.66
C VAL A 741 -14.26 -21.61 -9.32
N ALA A 742 -15.57 -21.79 -9.09
CA ALA A 742 -16.12 -23.13 -8.84
C ALA A 742 -15.87 -24.06 -10.05
N PRO A 743 -15.68 -25.36 -9.85
CA PRO A 743 -15.66 -26.30 -10.96
C PRO A 743 -17.00 -26.20 -11.69
N THR A 744 -16.97 -25.92 -12.98
CA THR A 744 -18.10 -26.26 -13.85
C THR A 744 -18.24 -27.78 -13.80
N ASN A 745 -19.31 -28.27 -13.22
CA ASN A 745 -19.66 -29.69 -13.20
C ASN A 745 -19.77 -30.22 -14.61
#